data_12cccecc8a62b77afaf31062811734c5
#
_entry.id   12cccecc8a62b77afaf31062811734c5
#
_cell.length_a   1.000
_cell.length_b   1.000
_cell.length_c   1.000
_cell.angle_alpha   90.00
_cell.angle_beta   90.00
_cell.angle_gamma   90.00
#
_symmetry.space_group_name_H-M   'P 1'
#
loop_
_entity.id
_entity.type
_entity.pdbx_description
1 polymer ?
#
loop_
_entity_poly.entity_id
_entity_poly.type
_entity_poly.pdbx_seq_one_letter_code
_entity_poly.pdbx_strand_id
1 'polypeptide(L)'
;MRLEYGLALGLLLAVPAAAQDGAPPVPAAATPAPSPGAPYRDTVLSGRTANAAGLSFAVGAARYELGTGSLWEVTTKDGTPVGAFFLGAGTLAFSAGDPQAARLAARNAKHVGGAKEVDGELRATFSRAAFLFSAALRPAWTFAAGEEPPVRRFAAHVERFARDRTPQVASRLEIAEAARGAYFAATLEADPDLRHVFDPVTDDEEVLRVVDRPAGLPGGFPQMRFSRDLSRRPLGRTRRQAPRVDARLVAVDVDVREGPAPWGELKVAETFVAVRPVSFLVLGFATETIYRNDLLETRLRALTDGDGRPLPYALGDGELVVALPKPLAPGARLTLRLDYEAPYFERAGGDNLWELPIASGWYPQPLAFNSSHHTFHAVVRARKPFLAFASGETVRRTEEDGWNVLETRLEKPVPFATVLAGKYTTQESTEDGVTCRVASYGIPKEMSGKMLLSVFHGVRKFYEWLLGPFPWKEFTIVEINDYGFGQAPPGMMRITKEAFQSSIFTDEVSSLFSHGINQRVAHEIAHAWFGYVVADASPEHQWISEAFSEIASMYAIERLKGKAEGKKLAGTWAGSARHSAKAAPIDLANGLAPKIASTWDSSTAIDRVELVYSKGAHLLHTLRLELGDDLFFTVLRSFLRSFEKQRDVTTDDFVALLSFATKKDWKPWFERYYYGTEMP
;
A
#
# COMPACT_ATOMS: atom_id res chain seq x y z
N MET A 1 42.98 11.38 -24.90
CA MET A 1 44.13 10.59 -24.41
C MET A 1 43.59 9.18 -24.18
N ARG A 2 43.83 8.29 -25.12
CA ARG A 2 43.39 6.88 -25.09
C ARG A 2 44.38 6.13 -24.21
N LEU A 3 43.86 5.24 -23.35
CA LEU A 3 44.66 4.19 -22.73
C LEU A 3 43.91 2.86 -22.88
N GLU A 4 44.53 2.05 -23.73
CA GLU A 4 44.22 0.63 -23.94
C GLU A 4 44.71 -0.17 -22.72
N TYR A 5 43.97 -1.17 -22.32
CA TYR A 5 44.48 -2.23 -21.44
C TYR A 5 44.18 -3.60 -22.04
N GLY A 6 45.27 -4.35 -22.17
CA GLY A 6 45.39 -5.56 -22.90
C GLY A 6 44.81 -6.79 -22.21
N LEU A 7 44.54 -7.79 -23.01
CA LEU A 7 44.20 -9.16 -22.67
C LEU A 7 45.34 -9.84 -21.89
N ALA A 8 44.99 -10.54 -20.82
CA ALA A 8 45.81 -11.59 -20.22
C ALA A 8 45.08 -12.94 -20.35
N LEU A 9 45.63 -13.80 -21.16
CA LEU A 9 45.28 -15.20 -21.33
C LEU A 9 45.79 -15.99 -20.10
N GLY A 10 44.89 -16.62 -19.34
CA GLY A 10 45.25 -17.55 -18.24
C GLY A 10 44.93 -18.99 -18.62
N LEU A 11 45.95 -19.82 -18.59
CA LEU A 11 45.93 -21.28 -18.86
C LEU A 11 44.93 -22.01 -17.94
N LEU A 12 44.08 -22.83 -18.54
CA LEU A 12 43.34 -23.90 -17.87
C LEU A 12 44.23 -25.12 -17.68
N LEU A 13 44.46 -25.47 -16.41
CA LEU A 13 44.97 -26.80 -16.01
C LEU A 13 43.77 -27.72 -15.76
N ALA A 14 43.67 -28.77 -16.55
CA ALA A 14 42.66 -29.82 -16.40
C ALA A 14 43.06 -30.76 -15.24
N VAL A 15 42.11 -30.93 -14.28
CA VAL A 15 42.15 -31.96 -13.24
C VAL A 15 41.26 -33.12 -13.70
N PRO A 16 41.71 -34.40 -13.62
CA PRO A 16 40.88 -35.51 -14.08
C PRO A 16 39.73 -35.78 -13.10
N ALA A 17 38.55 -35.99 -13.65
CA ALA A 17 37.34 -36.37 -12.94
C ALA A 17 37.43 -37.81 -12.45
N ALA A 18 37.27 -38.02 -11.13
CA ALA A 18 37.00 -39.34 -10.56
C ALA A 18 35.51 -39.67 -10.78
N ALA A 19 35.27 -40.87 -11.26
CA ALA A 19 33.94 -41.42 -11.47
C ALA A 19 33.18 -41.52 -10.15
N GLN A 20 32.01 -40.92 -10.08
CA GLN A 20 31.00 -41.16 -9.04
C GLN A 20 29.83 -41.94 -9.62
N ASP A 21 29.57 -43.07 -8.96
CA ASP A 21 28.49 -43.99 -9.27
C ASP A 21 27.09 -43.39 -9.14
N GLY A 22 26.27 -43.70 -10.13
CA GLY A 22 24.84 -43.95 -10.09
C GLY A 22 23.95 -43.08 -9.22
N ALA A 23 23.70 -41.81 -9.64
CA ALA A 23 22.47 -41.11 -9.21
C ALA A 23 21.27 -41.61 -10.05
N PRO A 24 20.08 -41.84 -9.45
CA PRO A 24 18.91 -42.25 -10.21
C PRO A 24 18.54 -41.15 -11.24
N PRO A 25 17.96 -41.52 -12.40
CA PRO A 25 17.62 -40.57 -13.44
C PRO A 25 16.63 -39.55 -12.89
N VAL A 26 17.00 -38.27 -12.97
CA VAL A 26 16.10 -37.17 -12.69
C VAL A 26 14.91 -37.32 -13.64
N PRO A 27 13.67 -37.40 -13.15
CA PRO A 27 12.49 -37.46 -14.03
C PRO A 27 12.53 -36.26 -14.97
N ALA A 28 12.28 -36.51 -16.25
CA ALA A 28 12.26 -35.50 -17.28
C ALA A 28 11.39 -34.34 -16.77
N ALA A 29 11.96 -33.13 -16.73
CA ALA A 29 11.27 -31.94 -16.27
C ALA A 29 9.99 -31.79 -17.10
N ALA A 30 8.85 -31.92 -16.41
CA ALA A 30 7.57 -31.63 -17.04
C ALA A 30 7.66 -30.22 -17.62
N THR A 31 7.19 -30.03 -18.84
CA THR A 31 7.13 -28.71 -19.47
C THR A 31 6.47 -27.75 -18.48
N PRO A 32 7.14 -26.67 -18.08
CA PRO A 32 6.56 -25.76 -17.11
C PRO A 32 5.22 -25.25 -17.65
N ALA A 33 4.19 -25.27 -16.82
CA ALA A 33 2.88 -24.75 -17.17
C ALA A 33 3.04 -23.27 -17.59
N PRO A 34 2.25 -22.79 -18.59
CA PRO A 34 2.38 -21.42 -19.07
C PRO A 34 2.13 -20.43 -17.93
N SER A 35 2.86 -19.32 -17.92
CA SER A 35 2.66 -18.28 -16.92
C SER A 35 1.30 -17.61 -17.08
N PRO A 36 0.63 -17.17 -15.99
CA PRO A 36 -0.64 -16.48 -16.05
C PRO A 36 -0.61 -15.30 -17.04
N GLY A 37 -1.65 -15.15 -17.83
CA GLY A 37 -1.79 -14.12 -18.87
C GLY A 37 -1.06 -14.40 -20.17
N ALA A 38 -0.29 -15.48 -20.28
CA ALA A 38 0.49 -15.77 -21.49
C ALA A 38 -0.32 -15.71 -22.80
N PRO A 39 -1.55 -16.23 -22.88
CA PRO A 39 -2.37 -16.13 -24.08
C PRO A 39 -2.78 -14.69 -24.45
N TYR A 40 -2.85 -13.79 -23.48
CA TYR A 40 -3.38 -12.43 -23.62
C TYR A 40 -2.31 -11.34 -23.69
N ARG A 41 -1.01 -11.69 -23.57
CA ARG A 41 0.08 -10.71 -23.56
C ARG A 41 0.31 -10.03 -24.89
N ASP A 42 0.21 -10.82 -25.95
CA ASP A 42 0.51 -10.36 -27.31
C ASP A 42 -0.81 -10.21 -28.09
N THR A 43 -1.37 -9.03 -28.04
CA THR A 43 -2.58 -8.71 -28.79
C THR A 43 -2.25 -8.13 -30.17
N VAL A 44 -3.09 -8.42 -31.15
CA VAL A 44 -2.95 -7.96 -32.54
C VAL A 44 -4.28 -7.45 -33.08
N LEU A 45 -4.23 -6.64 -34.14
CA LEU A 45 -5.43 -6.25 -34.88
C LEU A 45 -5.82 -7.36 -35.85
N SER A 46 -7.07 -7.81 -35.81
CA SER A 46 -7.58 -8.93 -36.63
C SER A 46 -7.80 -8.58 -38.12
N GLY A 47 -7.71 -7.30 -38.49
CA GLY A 47 -8.09 -6.82 -39.82
C GLY A 47 -9.61 -6.66 -40.02
N ARG A 48 -10.41 -6.85 -38.98
CA ARG A 48 -11.85 -6.59 -38.99
C ARG A 48 -12.15 -5.23 -38.40
N THR A 49 -13.07 -4.49 -39.01
CA THR A 49 -13.41 -3.12 -38.64
C THR A 49 -14.91 -2.93 -38.39
N ALA A 50 -15.24 -1.92 -37.63
CA ALA A 50 -16.60 -1.40 -37.47
C ALA A 50 -16.58 0.12 -37.59
N ASN A 51 -17.65 0.71 -38.15
CA ASN A 51 -17.86 2.14 -38.07
C ASN A 51 -18.17 2.53 -36.62
N ALA A 52 -17.41 3.44 -36.08
CA ALA A 52 -17.55 3.85 -34.70
C ALA A 52 -18.63 4.95 -34.50
N ALA A 53 -19.06 5.63 -35.57
CA ALA A 53 -19.98 6.75 -35.46
C ALA A 53 -21.29 6.38 -34.79
N GLY A 54 -21.56 7.02 -33.65
CA GLY A 54 -22.77 6.80 -32.85
C GLY A 54 -22.75 5.55 -31.96
N LEU A 55 -21.63 4.81 -31.90
CA LEU A 55 -21.51 3.73 -30.94
C LEU A 55 -21.34 4.30 -29.53
N SER A 56 -22.08 3.73 -28.60
CA SER A 56 -21.93 4.01 -27.18
C SER A 56 -21.99 2.73 -26.37
N PHE A 57 -21.28 2.70 -25.23
CA PHE A 57 -21.34 1.58 -24.29
C PHE A 57 -20.99 2.08 -22.90
N ALA A 58 -21.37 1.33 -21.89
CA ALA A 58 -21.08 1.64 -20.50
C ALA A 58 -20.43 0.43 -19.80
N VAL A 59 -19.47 0.74 -18.91
CA VAL A 59 -18.87 -0.23 -18.02
C VAL A 59 -18.76 0.41 -16.64
N GLY A 60 -19.42 -0.19 -15.65
CA GLY A 60 -19.47 0.38 -14.33
C GLY A 60 -20.07 1.77 -14.31
N ALA A 61 -19.34 2.75 -13.78
CA ALA A 61 -19.70 4.15 -13.74
C ALA A 61 -19.29 4.94 -14.99
N ALA A 62 -18.53 4.31 -15.89
CA ALA A 62 -18.00 4.95 -17.10
C ALA A 62 -18.94 4.72 -18.28
N ARG A 63 -19.21 5.79 -19.04
CA ARG A 63 -19.92 5.77 -20.33
C ARG A 63 -18.99 6.31 -21.40
N TYR A 64 -18.89 5.57 -22.49
CA TYR A 64 -18.12 5.91 -23.68
C TYR A 64 -19.04 6.23 -24.82
N GLU A 65 -18.76 7.32 -25.53
CA GLU A 65 -19.42 7.68 -26.77
C GLU A 65 -18.33 7.81 -27.86
N LEU A 66 -18.44 6.98 -28.90
CA LEU A 66 -17.52 7.03 -30.03
C LEU A 66 -18.14 7.89 -31.13
N GLY A 67 -17.44 8.95 -31.50
CA GLY A 67 -17.85 9.83 -32.58
C GLY A 67 -17.39 9.30 -33.94
N THR A 68 -17.04 10.24 -34.83
CA THR A 68 -16.50 9.87 -36.15
C THR A 68 -15.14 9.18 -35.99
N GLY A 69 -15.02 8.00 -36.62
CA GLY A 69 -13.77 7.21 -36.55
C GLY A 69 -14.00 5.75 -36.90
N SER A 70 -12.95 4.98 -36.79
CA SER A 70 -12.96 3.55 -37.07
C SER A 70 -12.57 2.75 -35.82
N LEU A 71 -13.17 1.60 -35.69
CA LEU A 71 -12.93 0.66 -34.60
C LEU A 71 -12.38 -0.65 -35.19
N TRP A 72 -11.21 -1.09 -34.75
CA TRP A 72 -10.59 -2.35 -35.17
C TRP A 72 -10.68 -3.38 -34.06
N GLU A 73 -11.04 -4.60 -34.42
CA GLU A 73 -11.08 -5.73 -33.48
C GLU A 73 -9.66 -6.08 -33.03
N VAL A 74 -9.44 -6.22 -31.73
CA VAL A 74 -8.22 -6.69 -31.10
C VAL A 74 -8.40 -8.15 -30.70
N THR A 75 -7.46 -8.99 -31.12
CA THR A 75 -7.45 -10.42 -30.82
C THR A 75 -6.13 -10.83 -30.17
N THR A 76 -6.13 -11.96 -29.51
CA THR A 76 -4.90 -12.71 -29.20
C THR A 76 -4.29 -13.26 -30.49
N LYS A 77 -3.05 -13.78 -30.44
CA LYS A 77 -2.37 -14.36 -31.61
C LYS A 77 -3.12 -15.59 -32.21
N ASP A 78 -3.86 -16.31 -31.40
CA ASP A 78 -4.69 -17.44 -31.80
C ASP A 78 -6.07 -17.02 -32.36
N GLY A 79 -6.33 -15.72 -32.44
CA GLY A 79 -7.54 -15.16 -33.01
C GLY A 79 -8.72 -14.98 -32.05
N THR A 80 -8.54 -15.21 -30.74
CA THR A 80 -9.58 -14.97 -29.74
C THR A 80 -9.83 -13.47 -29.59
N PRO A 81 -11.07 -12.96 -29.80
CA PRO A 81 -11.37 -11.54 -29.64
C PRO A 81 -11.30 -11.13 -28.16
N VAL A 82 -10.50 -10.10 -27.86
CA VAL A 82 -10.27 -9.61 -26.50
C VAL A 82 -10.49 -8.12 -26.34
N GLY A 83 -10.76 -7.40 -27.44
CA GLY A 83 -10.90 -5.95 -27.35
C GLY A 83 -11.16 -5.26 -28.67
N ALA A 84 -11.01 -3.94 -28.63
CA ALA A 84 -11.06 -3.09 -29.82
C ALA A 84 -10.10 -1.91 -29.68
N PHE A 85 -9.56 -1.46 -30.81
CA PHE A 85 -8.76 -0.25 -30.93
C PHE A 85 -9.50 0.80 -31.73
N PHE A 86 -9.68 1.97 -31.15
CA PHE A 86 -10.43 3.09 -31.71
C PHE A 86 -9.49 4.21 -32.15
N LEU A 87 -9.74 4.74 -33.36
CA LEU A 87 -9.14 5.97 -33.86
C LEU A 87 -10.25 6.94 -34.26
N GLY A 88 -10.35 8.07 -33.60
CA GLY A 88 -11.38 9.06 -33.87
C GLY A 88 -11.68 9.94 -32.65
N ALA A 89 -12.66 10.81 -32.76
CA ALA A 89 -13.10 11.64 -31.64
C ALA A 89 -14.06 10.85 -30.75
N GLY A 90 -13.68 10.66 -29.49
CA GLY A 90 -14.50 9.98 -28.48
C GLY A 90 -14.63 10.80 -27.19
N THR A 91 -15.65 10.47 -26.40
CA THR A 91 -15.88 11.07 -25.08
C THR A 91 -16.01 9.97 -24.02
N LEU A 92 -15.48 10.24 -22.84
CA LEU A 92 -15.71 9.51 -21.61
C LEU A 92 -16.52 10.38 -20.66
N ALA A 93 -17.61 9.83 -20.12
CA ALA A 93 -18.30 10.40 -18.97
C ALA A 93 -18.21 9.38 -17.82
N PHE A 94 -17.72 9.82 -16.67
CA PHE A 94 -17.58 9.00 -15.47
C PHE A 94 -18.38 9.61 -14.34
N SER A 95 -19.38 8.88 -13.84
CA SER A 95 -20.21 9.29 -12.73
C SER A 95 -19.79 8.60 -11.44
N ALA A 96 -19.24 9.36 -10.51
CA ALA A 96 -18.87 8.82 -9.20
C ALA A 96 -20.06 8.41 -8.32
N GLY A 97 -21.31 8.75 -8.73
CA GLY A 97 -22.54 8.41 -8.02
C GLY A 97 -22.75 9.12 -6.67
N ASP A 98 -21.71 9.75 -6.12
CA ASP A 98 -21.73 10.58 -4.91
C ASP A 98 -21.27 11.99 -5.27
N PRO A 99 -22.04 13.04 -4.93
CA PRO A 99 -21.69 14.42 -5.30
C PRO A 99 -20.39 14.93 -4.68
N GLN A 100 -19.96 14.38 -3.53
CA GLN A 100 -18.70 14.77 -2.90
C GLN A 100 -17.51 14.07 -3.58
N ALA A 101 -17.66 12.79 -3.94
CA ALA A 101 -16.69 12.07 -4.75
C ALA A 101 -16.54 12.72 -6.15
N ALA A 102 -17.63 13.15 -6.77
CA ALA A 102 -17.59 13.87 -8.04
C ALA A 102 -16.85 15.22 -7.94
N ARG A 103 -17.08 15.98 -6.88
CA ARG A 103 -16.33 17.24 -6.63
C ARG A 103 -14.85 17.00 -6.39
N LEU A 104 -14.51 15.93 -5.65
CA LEU A 104 -13.12 15.53 -5.45
C LEU A 104 -12.46 15.14 -6.77
N ALA A 105 -13.17 14.37 -7.59
CA ALA A 105 -12.75 13.99 -8.93
C ALA A 105 -12.43 15.20 -9.79
N ALA A 106 -13.34 16.15 -9.84
CA ALA A 106 -13.19 17.40 -10.59
C ALA A 106 -12.03 18.26 -10.08
N ARG A 107 -11.85 18.33 -8.77
CA ARG A 107 -10.70 19.02 -8.16
C ARG A 107 -9.38 18.39 -8.60
N ASN A 108 -9.28 17.08 -8.52
CA ASN A 108 -8.09 16.35 -8.93
C ASN A 108 -7.81 16.53 -10.43
N ALA A 109 -8.85 16.51 -11.26
CA ALA A 109 -8.75 16.74 -12.70
C ALA A 109 -8.16 18.11 -13.05
N LYS A 110 -8.52 19.16 -12.31
CA LYS A 110 -7.99 20.53 -12.53
C LYS A 110 -6.48 20.63 -12.30
N HIS A 111 -5.91 19.79 -11.46
CA HIS A 111 -4.46 19.78 -11.19
C HIS A 111 -3.65 19.05 -12.26
N VAL A 112 -4.28 18.28 -13.13
CA VAL A 112 -3.63 17.45 -14.13
C VAL A 112 -4.08 17.73 -15.58
N GLY A 113 -4.89 18.77 -15.82
CA GLY A 113 -5.32 19.22 -17.18
C GLY A 113 -6.73 18.78 -17.55
N GLY A 114 -7.14 19.05 -18.72
CA GLY A 114 -8.32 18.91 -19.58
C GLY A 114 -9.59 18.15 -19.19
N ALA A 115 -9.62 17.31 -18.19
CA ALA A 115 -10.87 16.71 -17.74
C ALA A 115 -11.73 17.74 -16.98
N LYS A 116 -13.02 17.79 -17.30
CA LYS A 116 -13.94 18.77 -16.73
C LYS A 116 -15.06 18.07 -15.96
N GLU A 117 -15.49 18.67 -14.86
CA GLU A 117 -16.75 18.29 -14.26
C GLU A 117 -17.88 19.02 -14.97
N VAL A 118 -18.89 18.26 -15.37
CA VAL A 118 -20.13 18.78 -15.95
C VAL A 118 -21.28 18.01 -15.31
N ASP A 119 -22.16 18.70 -14.59
CA ASP A 119 -23.35 18.10 -13.96
C ASP A 119 -23.06 16.89 -13.04
N GLY A 120 -21.95 16.93 -12.30
CA GLY A 120 -21.56 15.84 -11.39
C GLY A 120 -20.86 14.66 -12.08
N GLU A 121 -20.61 14.74 -13.38
CA GLU A 121 -19.82 13.76 -14.13
C GLU A 121 -18.44 14.32 -14.48
N LEU A 122 -17.42 13.50 -14.38
CA LEU A 122 -16.12 13.80 -14.97
C LEU A 122 -16.19 13.50 -16.47
N ARG A 123 -15.96 14.48 -17.32
CA ARG A 123 -15.95 14.32 -18.78
C ARG A 123 -14.57 14.57 -19.35
N ALA A 124 -14.17 13.70 -20.27
CA ALA A 124 -12.92 13.83 -21.00
C ALA A 124 -13.15 13.47 -22.47
N THR A 125 -12.40 14.12 -23.36
CA THR A 125 -12.35 13.78 -24.78
C THR A 125 -11.07 13.02 -25.08
N PHE A 126 -11.12 12.06 -26.00
CA PHE A 126 -9.95 11.30 -26.43
C PHE A 126 -9.93 11.13 -27.94
N SER A 127 -8.73 10.95 -28.50
CA SER A 127 -8.50 10.78 -29.93
C SER A 127 -8.18 9.35 -30.33
N ARG A 128 -7.75 8.53 -29.36
CA ARG A 128 -7.46 7.10 -29.52
C ARG A 128 -7.80 6.38 -28.24
N ALA A 129 -8.19 5.12 -28.39
CA ALA A 129 -8.43 4.25 -27.25
C ALA A 129 -8.13 2.80 -27.59
N ALA A 130 -7.61 2.05 -26.61
CA ALA A 130 -7.66 0.60 -26.63
C ALA A 130 -8.60 0.13 -25.51
N PHE A 131 -9.56 -0.70 -25.86
CA PHE A 131 -10.53 -1.30 -24.96
C PHE A 131 -10.25 -2.81 -24.91
N LEU A 132 -9.98 -3.34 -23.73
CA LEU A 132 -9.81 -4.76 -23.49
C LEU A 132 -10.89 -5.23 -22.51
N PHE A 133 -11.50 -6.38 -22.78
CA PHE A 133 -12.62 -6.86 -21.99
C PHE A 133 -12.72 -8.38 -22.01
N SER A 134 -13.18 -8.93 -20.90
CA SER A 134 -13.60 -10.34 -20.85
C SER A 134 -14.88 -10.55 -21.64
N ALA A 135 -15.16 -11.80 -22.00
CA ALA A 135 -16.37 -12.16 -22.76
C ALA A 135 -17.67 -11.67 -22.08
N ALA A 136 -17.69 -11.62 -20.75
CA ALA A 136 -18.85 -11.16 -19.97
C ALA A 136 -19.18 -9.66 -20.16
N LEU A 137 -18.21 -8.84 -20.57
CA LEU A 137 -18.39 -7.40 -20.80
C LEU A 137 -18.25 -6.99 -22.25
N ARG A 138 -18.16 -7.94 -23.18
CA ARG A 138 -18.00 -7.64 -24.60
C ARG A 138 -19.19 -6.87 -25.14
N PRO A 139 -19.00 -5.64 -25.67
CA PRO A 139 -20.06 -4.91 -26.33
C PRO A 139 -20.54 -5.63 -27.60
N ALA A 140 -21.81 -5.46 -27.94
CA ALA A 140 -22.40 -6.07 -29.12
C ALA A 140 -22.00 -5.33 -30.43
N TRP A 141 -20.69 -5.22 -30.67
CA TRP A 141 -20.17 -4.61 -31.89
C TRP A 141 -20.09 -5.64 -33.03
N THR A 142 -20.48 -5.21 -34.23
CA THR A 142 -20.39 -6.04 -35.40
C THR A 142 -19.19 -5.65 -36.25
N PHE A 143 -18.17 -6.49 -36.29
CA PHE A 143 -16.99 -6.30 -37.10
C PHE A 143 -17.14 -7.06 -38.45
N ALA A 144 -16.72 -6.37 -39.53
CA ALA A 144 -16.66 -6.94 -40.88
C ALA A 144 -15.22 -6.84 -41.43
N ALA A 145 -14.94 -7.56 -42.51
CA ALA A 145 -13.69 -7.37 -43.24
C ALA A 145 -13.57 -5.88 -43.62
N GLY A 146 -12.44 -5.25 -43.28
CA GLY A 146 -12.28 -3.80 -43.38
C GLY A 146 -10.99 -3.40 -44.10
N GLU A 147 -10.63 -2.15 -43.92
CA GLU A 147 -9.40 -1.55 -44.41
C GLU A 147 -8.16 -2.16 -43.74
N GLU A 148 -6.98 -1.90 -44.34
CA GLU A 148 -5.71 -2.28 -43.74
C GLU A 148 -5.58 -1.78 -42.30
N PRO A 149 -5.29 -2.66 -41.33
CA PRO A 149 -5.25 -2.27 -39.91
C PRO A 149 -4.10 -1.31 -39.62
N PRO A 150 -4.31 -0.30 -38.78
CA PRO A 150 -3.29 0.72 -38.45
C PRO A 150 -2.27 0.19 -37.43
N VAL A 151 -1.56 -0.89 -37.78
CA VAL A 151 -0.65 -1.63 -36.88
C VAL A 151 0.37 -0.72 -36.20
N ARG A 152 0.97 0.23 -36.95
CA ARG A 152 1.96 1.17 -36.36
C ARG A 152 1.33 2.08 -35.31
N ARG A 153 0.09 2.53 -35.52
CA ARG A 153 -0.61 3.40 -34.55
C ARG A 153 -1.04 2.62 -33.31
N PHE A 154 -1.45 1.37 -33.49
CA PHE A 154 -1.75 0.49 -32.39
C PHE A 154 -0.50 0.19 -31.54
N ALA A 155 0.61 -0.19 -32.18
CA ALA A 155 1.89 -0.40 -31.49
C ALA A 155 2.35 0.84 -30.71
N ALA A 156 2.29 2.02 -31.34
CA ALA A 156 2.63 3.28 -30.66
C ALA A 156 1.70 3.59 -29.46
N HIS A 157 0.42 3.26 -29.57
CA HIS A 157 -0.52 3.40 -28.47
C HIS A 157 -0.17 2.44 -27.32
N VAL A 158 0.06 1.16 -27.62
CA VAL A 158 0.47 0.17 -26.61
C VAL A 158 1.78 0.58 -25.93
N GLU A 159 2.78 1.04 -26.70
CA GLU A 159 4.04 1.53 -26.18
C GLU A 159 3.85 2.76 -25.29
N ARG A 160 2.95 3.69 -25.70
CA ARG A 160 2.64 4.90 -24.92
C ARG A 160 2.14 4.55 -23.51
N PHE A 161 1.34 3.50 -23.35
CA PHE A 161 0.79 3.06 -22.09
C PHE A 161 1.60 1.92 -21.42
N ALA A 162 2.61 1.37 -22.07
CA ALA A 162 3.41 0.28 -21.51
C ALA A 162 4.20 0.67 -20.26
N ARG A 163 4.52 1.96 -20.11
CA ARG A 163 5.24 2.48 -18.94
C ARG A 163 4.32 2.82 -17.77
N ASP A 164 3.04 2.97 -18.03
CA ASP A 164 2.02 3.08 -16.98
C ASP A 164 1.57 1.66 -16.61
N ARG A 165 2.46 0.99 -15.96
CA ARG A 165 2.33 -0.38 -15.52
C ARG A 165 1.25 -0.45 -14.45
N THR A 166 0.03 -0.62 -14.86
CA THR A 166 -1.02 -1.03 -13.95
C THR A 166 -1.39 -2.47 -14.19
N PRO A 167 -2.16 -3.05 -13.28
CA PRO A 167 -2.25 -4.48 -13.06
C PRO A 167 -2.19 -5.25 -14.36
N GLN A 168 -1.51 -6.36 -14.32
CA GLN A 168 -1.23 -7.21 -15.47
C GLN A 168 -2.52 -7.54 -16.21
N VAL A 169 -2.94 -6.65 -17.13
CA VAL A 169 -4.20 -6.75 -17.88
C VAL A 169 -4.39 -8.14 -18.46
N ALA A 170 -3.31 -8.72 -18.97
CA ALA A 170 -3.30 -10.07 -19.53
C ALA A 170 -3.66 -11.14 -18.49
N SER A 171 -3.04 -11.10 -17.31
CA SER A 171 -3.33 -12.04 -16.22
C SER A 171 -4.74 -11.85 -15.66
N ARG A 172 -5.20 -10.61 -15.57
CA ARG A 172 -6.57 -10.30 -15.13
C ARG A 172 -7.63 -10.75 -16.11
N LEU A 173 -7.38 -10.61 -17.40
CA LEU A 173 -8.25 -11.15 -18.44
C LEU A 173 -8.35 -12.67 -18.32
N GLU A 174 -7.24 -13.39 -18.16
CA GLU A 174 -7.24 -14.83 -17.99
C GLU A 174 -8.06 -15.27 -16.76
N ILE A 175 -7.84 -14.59 -15.62
CA ILE A 175 -8.58 -14.84 -14.38
C ILE A 175 -10.09 -14.63 -14.60
N ALA A 176 -10.46 -13.53 -15.24
CA ALA A 176 -11.86 -13.21 -15.52
C ALA A 176 -12.50 -14.24 -16.48
N GLU A 177 -11.82 -14.63 -17.55
CA GLU A 177 -12.31 -15.65 -18.49
C GLU A 177 -12.46 -17.00 -17.81
N ALA A 178 -11.48 -17.43 -17.00
CA ALA A 178 -11.54 -18.70 -16.26
C ALA A 178 -12.72 -18.72 -15.27
N ALA A 179 -13.02 -17.59 -14.65
CA ALA A 179 -14.12 -17.42 -13.71
C ALA A 179 -15.46 -17.09 -14.38
N ARG A 180 -15.50 -16.90 -15.72
CA ARG A 180 -16.63 -16.31 -16.46
C ARG A 180 -17.09 -14.99 -15.86
N GLY A 181 -16.13 -14.23 -15.34
CA GLY A 181 -16.32 -12.95 -14.65
C GLY A 181 -16.16 -11.74 -15.55
N ALA A 182 -16.50 -10.60 -15.02
CA ALA A 182 -16.37 -9.31 -15.69
C ALA A 182 -14.95 -8.75 -15.45
N TYR A 183 -14.32 -8.28 -16.53
CA TYR A 183 -13.10 -7.48 -16.50
C TYR A 183 -13.06 -6.54 -17.69
N PHE A 184 -12.65 -5.30 -17.45
CA PHE A 184 -12.48 -4.30 -18.50
C PHE A 184 -11.29 -3.41 -18.18
N ALA A 185 -10.52 -3.06 -19.21
CA ALA A 185 -9.48 -2.05 -19.15
C ALA A 185 -9.51 -1.19 -20.40
N ALA A 186 -9.46 0.12 -20.23
CA ALA A 186 -9.33 1.08 -21.32
C ALA A 186 -8.13 1.99 -21.10
N THR A 187 -7.40 2.27 -22.18
CA THR A 187 -6.36 3.28 -22.25
C THR A 187 -6.77 4.33 -23.27
N LEU A 188 -6.77 5.60 -22.88
CA LEU A 188 -7.32 6.71 -23.67
C LEU A 188 -6.24 7.75 -23.90
N GLU A 189 -5.92 8.06 -25.15
CA GLU A 189 -5.11 9.23 -25.51
C GLU A 189 -6.00 10.48 -25.40
N ALA A 190 -5.91 11.13 -24.29
CA ALA A 190 -6.68 12.31 -23.89
C ALA A 190 -5.72 13.40 -23.41
N ASP A 191 -6.25 14.47 -22.88
CA ASP A 191 -5.49 15.52 -22.20
C ASP A 191 -6.11 15.75 -20.79
N PRO A 192 -5.49 15.17 -19.75
CA PRO A 192 -4.38 14.20 -19.72
C PRO A 192 -4.77 12.79 -20.21
N ASP A 193 -3.78 11.95 -20.52
CA ASP A 193 -4.02 10.52 -20.80
C ASP A 193 -4.75 9.85 -19.63
N LEU A 194 -5.70 8.98 -19.95
CA LEU A 194 -6.53 8.31 -18.95
C LEU A 194 -6.45 6.79 -19.07
N ARG A 195 -6.56 6.13 -17.93
CA ARG A 195 -6.78 4.69 -17.84
C ARG A 195 -8.00 4.41 -16.97
N HIS A 196 -8.90 3.58 -17.49
CA HIS A 196 -10.06 3.08 -16.76
C HIS A 196 -9.94 1.56 -16.61
N VAL A 197 -10.10 1.06 -15.41
CA VAL A 197 -10.15 -0.38 -15.11
C VAL A 197 -11.42 -0.66 -14.31
N PHE A 198 -12.14 -1.69 -14.73
CA PHE A 198 -13.26 -2.27 -13.99
C PHE A 198 -12.94 -3.74 -13.71
N ASP A 199 -12.72 -4.05 -12.43
CA ASP A 199 -12.40 -5.39 -11.95
C ASP A 199 -13.19 -5.64 -10.66
N PRO A 200 -14.40 -6.22 -10.74
CA PRO A 200 -15.28 -6.37 -9.59
C PRO A 200 -14.77 -7.37 -8.52
N VAL A 201 -13.63 -8.03 -8.78
CA VAL A 201 -13.00 -8.98 -7.84
C VAL A 201 -12.00 -8.28 -6.93
N THR A 202 -11.59 -7.06 -7.24
CA THR A 202 -10.66 -6.27 -6.43
C THR A 202 -11.38 -5.33 -5.48
N ASP A 203 -10.68 -4.84 -4.45
CA ASP A 203 -11.22 -3.85 -3.52
C ASP A 203 -11.54 -2.53 -4.24
N ASP A 204 -10.69 -2.14 -5.18
CA ASP A 204 -10.92 -1.01 -6.08
C ASP A 204 -11.70 -1.52 -7.31
N GLU A 205 -12.96 -1.88 -7.13
CA GLU A 205 -13.84 -2.45 -8.17
C GLU A 205 -13.81 -1.67 -9.49
N GLU A 206 -13.64 -0.36 -9.41
CA GLU A 206 -13.55 0.49 -10.59
C GLU A 206 -12.61 1.67 -10.33
N VAL A 207 -11.64 1.86 -11.21
CA VAL A 207 -10.63 2.89 -11.08
C VAL A 207 -10.47 3.65 -12.38
N LEU A 208 -10.66 4.96 -12.34
CA LEU A 208 -10.23 5.87 -13.40
C LEU A 208 -8.94 6.58 -12.96
N ARG A 209 -7.89 6.50 -13.75
CA ARG A 209 -6.59 7.11 -13.47
C ARG A 209 -6.22 8.12 -14.53
N VAL A 210 -5.58 9.19 -14.10
CA VAL A 210 -4.79 10.04 -14.98
C VAL A 210 -3.40 9.44 -15.11
N VAL A 211 -2.97 9.27 -16.34
CA VAL A 211 -1.62 8.82 -16.66
C VAL A 211 -0.76 10.07 -16.84
N ASP A 212 -0.08 10.49 -15.78
CA ASP A 212 0.89 11.57 -15.88
C ASP A 212 2.26 11.01 -16.27
N ARG A 213 2.91 11.69 -17.19
CA ARG A 213 4.24 11.35 -17.66
C ARG A 213 5.18 12.54 -17.46
N PRO A 214 5.70 12.76 -16.25
CA PRO A 214 6.81 13.69 -16.10
C PRO A 214 7.96 13.24 -16.98
N ALA A 215 8.47 14.13 -17.79
CA ALA A 215 9.63 13.85 -18.62
C ALA A 215 10.77 13.32 -17.73
N GLY A 216 11.19 12.08 -17.95
CA GLY A 216 12.36 11.47 -17.33
C GLY A 216 12.17 10.61 -16.10
N LEU A 217 10.96 10.43 -15.58
CA LEU A 217 10.73 9.49 -14.47
C LEU A 217 10.01 8.23 -14.98
N PRO A 218 10.60 7.03 -14.80
CA PRO A 218 9.88 5.78 -15.00
C PRO A 218 8.77 5.66 -13.94
N GLY A 219 7.56 5.28 -14.36
CA GLY A 219 6.46 5.08 -13.43
C GLY A 219 5.88 6.36 -12.84
N GLY A 220 5.43 7.30 -13.70
CA GLY A 220 4.63 8.45 -13.28
C GLY A 220 3.43 8.02 -12.48
N PHE A 221 3.25 8.63 -11.32
CA PHE A 221 2.17 8.30 -10.41
C PHE A 221 0.85 8.76 -11.00
N PRO A 222 -0.05 7.89 -11.18
CA PRO A 222 -1.41 8.14 -11.48
C PRO A 222 -2.08 8.74 -10.32
N GLN A 223 -2.80 9.94 -10.35
CA GLN A 223 -3.35 9.62 -9.29
C GLN A 223 -4.69 10.10 -8.91
N MET A 224 -5.70 9.80 -9.71
CA MET A 224 -7.07 9.81 -9.28
C MET A 224 -7.60 8.37 -9.26
N ARG A 225 -7.77 7.82 -8.08
CA ARG A 225 -8.55 6.60 -7.89
C ARG A 225 -9.99 7.02 -7.65
N PHE A 226 -10.89 6.55 -8.51
CA PHE A 226 -12.32 6.56 -8.26
C PHE A 226 -12.73 5.12 -8.06
N SER A 227 -12.99 4.74 -6.84
CA SER A 227 -13.58 3.45 -6.56
C SER A 227 -15.10 3.56 -6.68
N ARG A 228 -15.74 2.58 -7.29
CA ARG A 228 -17.20 2.45 -7.29
C ARG A 228 -17.77 2.34 -5.87
N ASP A 229 -16.98 1.87 -4.92
CA ASP A 229 -17.38 1.85 -3.52
C ASP A 229 -17.59 3.25 -2.95
N LEU A 230 -16.85 4.24 -3.43
CA LEU A 230 -17.10 5.64 -3.08
C LEU A 230 -18.46 6.12 -3.59
N SER A 231 -18.94 5.60 -4.75
CA SER A 231 -20.28 5.92 -5.27
C SER A 231 -21.42 5.30 -4.45
N ARG A 232 -21.15 4.22 -3.71
CA ARG A 232 -22.10 3.54 -2.83
C ARG A 232 -22.08 4.04 -1.39
N ARG A 233 -21.31 5.05 -1.12
CA ARG A 233 -21.06 5.62 0.18
C ARG A 233 -22.29 5.83 1.08
N PRO A 234 -23.41 6.40 0.61
CA PRO A 234 -24.62 6.51 1.42
C PRO A 234 -25.29 5.17 1.75
N LEU A 235 -25.06 4.14 0.91
CA LEU A 235 -25.74 2.85 0.97
C LEU A 235 -24.89 1.77 1.66
N GLY A 236 -23.57 1.98 1.72
CA GLY A 236 -22.60 0.97 2.17
C GLY A 236 -22.06 1.15 3.58
N ARG A 237 -22.42 2.22 4.27
CA ARG A 237 -21.85 2.60 5.56
C ARG A 237 -21.93 1.54 6.65
N THR A 238 -22.90 0.68 6.60
CA THR A 238 -23.15 -0.33 7.65
C THR A 238 -22.78 -1.73 7.24
N ARG A 239 -22.34 -1.94 6.02
CA ARG A 239 -21.93 -3.28 5.60
C ARG A 239 -20.42 -3.39 5.74
N ARG A 240 -19.97 -4.19 6.70
CA ARG A 240 -18.73 -4.92 6.57
C ARG A 240 -18.82 -5.65 5.24
N GLN A 241 -18.11 -5.16 4.25
CA GLN A 241 -18.03 -5.88 3.00
C GLN A 241 -17.36 -7.21 3.33
N ALA A 242 -17.93 -8.30 2.84
CA ALA A 242 -17.24 -9.58 2.91
C ALA A 242 -15.85 -9.37 2.29
N PRO A 243 -14.79 -9.92 2.90
CA PRO A 243 -13.45 -9.73 2.36
C PRO A 243 -13.46 -10.06 0.88
N ARG A 244 -13.04 -9.11 0.05
CA ARG A 244 -12.98 -9.29 -1.40
C ARG A 244 -11.80 -10.14 -1.82
N VAL A 245 -10.89 -10.41 -0.89
CA VAL A 245 -9.76 -11.30 -1.12
C VAL A 245 -10.20 -12.75 -1.19
N ASP A 246 -9.68 -13.46 -2.17
CA ASP A 246 -9.91 -14.90 -2.31
C ASP A 246 -9.12 -15.69 -1.26
N ALA A 247 -7.98 -15.18 -0.81
CA ALA A 247 -7.17 -15.80 0.25
C ALA A 247 -6.62 -14.73 1.21
N ARG A 248 -6.48 -15.09 2.48
CA ARG A 248 -5.84 -14.26 3.52
C ARG A 248 -4.47 -14.80 3.83
N LEU A 249 -3.49 -13.91 3.93
CA LEU A 249 -2.19 -14.20 4.48
C LEU A 249 -2.32 -14.33 6.01
N VAL A 250 -1.82 -15.43 6.58
CA VAL A 250 -1.95 -15.72 8.02
C VAL A 250 -0.63 -15.96 8.72
N ALA A 251 0.46 -16.24 7.99
CA ALA A 251 1.79 -16.39 8.55
C ALA A 251 2.86 -16.06 7.49
N VAL A 252 3.92 -15.41 7.93
CA VAL A 252 5.10 -15.07 7.12
C VAL A 252 6.37 -15.46 7.88
N ASP A 253 7.21 -16.27 7.25
CA ASP A 253 8.56 -16.59 7.70
C ASP A 253 9.55 -16.04 6.68
N VAL A 254 10.53 -15.25 7.12
CA VAL A 254 11.51 -14.65 6.22
C VAL A 254 12.95 -14.92 6.68
N ASP A 255 13.82 -15.16 5.72
CA ASP A 255 15.28 -15.12 5.88
C ASP A 255 15.80 -14.00 4.97
N VAL A 256 16.32 -12.95 5.59
CA VAL A 256 16.81 -11.74 4.91
C VAL A 256 18.31 -11.67 5.07
N ARG A 257 19.02 -11.57 3.95
CA ARG A 257 20.48 -11.44 3.93
C ARG A 257 20.89 -10.20 3.14
N GLU A 258 21.64 -9.33 3.77
CA GLU A 258 22.23 -8.18 3.10
C GLU A 258 23.21 -8.60 2.02
N GLY A 259 23.06 -8.03 0.82
CA GLY A 259 23.99 -8.16 -0.30
C GLY A 259 24.77 -6.87 -0.56
N PRO A 260 25.48 -6.78 -1.69
CA PRO A 260 26.00 -5.49 -2.18
C PRO A 260 24.84 -4.55 -2.50
N ALA A 261 24.91 -3.29 -2.03
CA ALA A 261 23.85 -2.31 -2.30
C ALA A 261 23.62 -2.15 -3.83
N PRO A 262 22.36 -2.05 -4.29
CA PRO A 262 21.12 -2.07 -3.51
C PRO A 262 20.50 -3.46 -3.31
N TRP A 263 21.22 -4.53 -3.53
CA TRP A 263 20.71 -5.90 -3.56
C TRP A 263 20.71 -6.55 -2.18
N GLY A 264 19.70 -7.37 -1.95
CA GLY A 264 19.62 -8.30 -0.84
C GLY A 264 19.00 -9.62 -1.31
N GLU A 265 19.26 -10.70 -0.56
CA GLU A 265 18.69 -12.03 -0.79
C GLU A 265 17.57 -12.26 0.22
N LEU A 266 16.42 -12.69 -0.26
CA LEU A 266 15.26 -12.95 0.57
C LEU A 266 14.71 -14.34 0.27
N LYS A 267 14.48 -15.12 1.35
CA LYS A 267 13.69 -16.34 1.28
C LYS A 267 12.47 -16.15 2.15
N VAL A 268 11.31 -16.30 1.53
CA VAL A 268 10.02 -16.01 2.17
C VAL A 268 9.14 -17.23 2.06
N ALA A 269 8.55 -17.64 3.18
CA ALA A 269 7.50 -18.65 3.22
C ALA A 269 6.21 -17.99 3.75
N GLU A 270 5.18 -18.01 2.96
CA GLU A 270 3.89 -17.37 3.25
C GLU A 270 2.78 -18.38 3.28
N THR A 271 2.02 -18.40 4.37
CA THR A 271 0.86 -19.28 4.48
C THR A 271 -0.43 -18.50 4.33
N PHE A 272 -1.21 -18.89 3.33
CA PHE A 272 -2.52 -18.35 3.01
C PHE A 272 -3.63 -19.31 3.43
N VAL A 273 -4.79 -18.75 3.74
CA VAL A 273 -6.06 -19.48 3.93
C VAL A 273 -7.05 -19.00 2.89
N ALA A 274 -7.57 -19.91 2.08
CA ALA A 274 -8.59 -19.58 1.08
C ALA A 274 -9.89 -19.13 1.78
N VAL A 275 -10.43 -18.00 1.36
CA VAL A 275 -11.73 -17.46 1.83
C VAL A 275 -12.85 -17.89 0.88
N ARG A 276 -12.53 -18.00 -0.39
CA ARG A 276 -13.37 -18.43 -1.51
C ARG A 276 -12.65 -19.53 -2.28
N PRO A 277 -13.25 -20.19 -3.27
CA PRO A 277 -12.51 -21.04 -4.19
C PRO A 277 -11.43 -20.23 -4.92
N VAL A 278 -10.17 -20.64 -4.83
CA VAL A 278 -9.01 -19.91 -5.37
C VAL A 278 -8.34 -20.72 -6.45
N SER A 279 -8.29 -20.23 -7.67
CA SER A 279 -7.50 -20.78 -8.79
C SER A 279 -6.26 -19.94 -9.07
N PHE A 280 -6.30 -18.66 -8.73
CA PHE A 280 -5.18 -17.71 -8.86
C PHE A 280 -5.04 -16.90 -7.58
N LEU A 281 -3.81 -16.73 -7.12
CA LEU A 281 -3.49 -15.73 -6.10
C LEU A 281 -2.97 -14.48 -6.79
N VAL A 282 -3.54 -13.32 -6.43
CA VAL A 282 -3.08 -12.02 -6.89
C VAL A 282 -2.57 -11.25 -5.69
N LEU A 283 -1.29 -10.98 -5.69
CA LEU A 283 -0.56 -10.41 -4.56
C LEU A 283 0.13 -9.12 -4.97
N GLY A 284 0.02 -8.07 -4.17
CA GLY A 284 0.86 -6.89 -4.28
C GLY A 284 2.29 -7.25 -3.88
N PHE A 285 3.27 -6.90 -4.72
CA PHE A 285 4.66 -7.20 -4.51
C PHE A 285 5.53 -6.15 -5.21
N ALA A 286 6.55 -5.65 -4.55
CA ALA A 286 7.46 -4.72 -5.19
C ALA A 286 8.30 -5.44 -6.24
N THR A 287 7.96 -5.25 -7.49
CA THR A 287 8.62 -5.92 -8.62
C THR A 287 9.82 -5.15 -9.14
N GLU A 288 9.93 -3.89 -8.78
CA GLU A 288 10.98 -2.98 -9.24
C GLU A 288 11.21 -1.82 -8.27
N THR A 289 12.37 -1.21 -8.34
CA THR A 289 12.70 0.05 -7.63
C THR A 289 13.61 0.92 -8.48
N ILE A 290 13.62 2.23 -8.19
CA ILE A 290 14.55 3.18 -8.81
C ILE A 290 15.75 3.34 -7.87
N TYR A 291 16.93 3.05 -8.38
CA TYR A 291 18.19 3.27 -7.68
C TYR A 291 19.16 4.09 -8.54
N ARG A 292 19.54 5.26 -8.08
CA ARG A 292 20.45 6.18 -8.79
C ARG A 292 20.03 6.46 -10.25
N ASN A 293 18.72 6.64 -10.48
CA ASN A 293 18.06 6.83 -11.79
C ASN A 293 17.97 5.58 -12.67
N ASP A 294 18.43 4.42 -12.22
CA ASP A 294 18.25 3.14 -12.92
C ASP A 294 17.02 2.41 -12.36
N LEU A 295 16.20 1.87 -13.24
CA LEU A 295 15.12 0.97 -12.87
C LEU A 295 15.70 -0.43 -12.69
N LEU A 296 15.62 -0.95 -11.48
CA LEU A 296 16.07 -2.29 -11.13
C LEU A 296 14.87 -3.17 -10.81
N GLU A 297 14.86 -4.38 -11.35
CA GLU A 297 13.77 -5.34 -11.20
C GLU A 297 14.12 -6.42 -10.17
N THR A 298 13.13 -6.82 -9.38
CA THR A 298 13.22 -7.98 -8.48
C THR A 298 13.46 -9.26 -9.31
N ARG A 299 14.41 -10.08 -8.90
CA ARG A 299 14.79 -11.33 -9.58
C ARG A 299 14.27 -12.52 -8.80
N LEU A 300 13.11 -13.02 -9.18
CA LEU A 300 12.54 -14.22 -8.57
C LEU A 300 13.27 -15.46 -9.12
N ARG A 301 14.03 -16.13 -8.25
CA ARG A 301 14.80 -17.33 -8.57
C ARG A 301 13.95 -18.59 -8.51
N ALA A 302 13.05 -18.66 -7.54
CA ALA A 302 12.13 -19.78 -7.38
C ALA A 302 10.81 -19.35 -6.73
N LEU A 303 9.73 -19.95 -7.19
CA LEU A 303 8.42 -19.93 -6.56
C LEU A 303 7.87 -21.35 -6.52
N THR A 304 7.60 -21.85 -5.33
CA THR A 304 7.10 -23.20 -5.13
C THR A 304 5.95 -23.25 -4.14
N ASP A 305 5.20 -24.34 -4.15
CA ASP A 305 4.29 -24.66 -3.05
C ASP A 305 5.04 -25.15 -1.80
N GLY A 306 4.29 -25.46 -0.74
CA GLY A 306 4.84 -25.97 0.51
C GLY A 306 5.63 -27.30 0.38
N ASP A 307 5.31 -28.09 -0.65
CA ASP A 307 5.98 -29.37 -0.96
C ASP A 307 7.20 -29.18 -1.89
N GLY A 308 7.51 -27.95 -2.27
CA GLY A 308 8.63 -27.62 -3.16
C GLY A 308 8.33 -27.80 -4.66
N ARG A 309 7.06 -27.95 -5.06
CA ARG A 309 6.68 -28.05 -6.47
C ARG A 309 6.61 -26.64 -7.08
N PRO A 310 7.27 -26.42 -8.24
CA PRO A 310 7.21 -25.14 -8.92
C PRO A 310 5.77 -24.75 -9.27
N LEU A 311 5.44 -23.46 -9.09
CA LEU A 311 4.15 -22.88 -9.44
C LEU A 311 4.31 -21.93 -10.63
N PRO A 312 3.38 -21.97 -11.61
CA PRO A 312 3.34 -20.97 -12.68
C PRO A 312 3.00 -19.59 -12.11
N TYR A 313 3.73 -18.57 -12.55
CA TYR A 313 3.50 -17.21 -12.10
C TYR A 313 3.72 -16.18 -13.21
N ALA A 314 3.16 -15.00 -13.00
CA ALA A 314 3.51 -13.77 -13.70
C ALA A 314 3.94 -12.71 -12.66
N LEU A 315 5.02 -12.02 -12.96
CA LEU A 315 5.61 -10.99 -12.10
C LEU A 315 5.76 -9.70 -12.90
N GLY A 316 5.36 -8.58 -12.33
CA GLY A 316 5.50 -7.25 -12.95
C GLY A 316 4.40 -6.31 -12.46
N ASP A 317 4.55 -5.01 -12.77
CA ASP A 317 3.56 -3.97 -12.46
C ASP A 317 3.16 -3.89 -10.98
N GLY A 318 4.09 -4.22 -10.07
CA GLY A 318 3.81 -4.25 -8.64
C GLY A 318 2.98 -5.45 -8.16
N GLU A 319 2.80 -6.47 -9.00
CA GLU A 319 2.00 -7.66 -8.68
C GLU A 319 2.75 -8.96 -8.95
N LEU A 320 2.43 -9.96 -8.14
CA LEU A 320 2.73 -11.37 -8.34
C LEU A 320 1.41 -12.12 -8.52
N VAL A 321 1.19 -12.70 -9.68
CA VAL A 321 0.02 -13.56 -9.97
C VAL A 321 0.49 -15.00 -10.05
N VAL A 322 -0.08 -15.86 -9.20
CA VAL A 322 0.28 -17.28 -9.08
C VAL A 322 -0.89 -18.15 -9.52
N ALA A 323 -0.70 -19.01 -10.52
CA ALA A 323 -1.70 -19.99 -10.92
C ALA A 323 -1.57 -21.26 -10.08
N LEU A 324 -2.68 -21.74 -9.56
CA LEU A 324 -2.70 -22.96 -8.75
C LEU A 324 -3.06 -24.16 -9.61
N PRO A 325 -2.34 -25.29 -9.52
CA PRO A 325 -2.62 -26.49 -10.31
C PRO A 325 -4.01 -27.07 -10.09
N LYS A 326 -4.57 -26.82 -8.91
CA LYS A 326 -5.93 -27.18 -8.52
C LYS A 326 -6.53 -26.05 -7.68
N PRO A 327 -7.80 -25.70 -7.88
CA PRO A 327 -8.47 -24.72 -7.05
C PRO A 327 -8.43 -25.13 -5.55
N LEU A 328 -8.11 -24.17 -4.69
CA LEU A 328 -8.22 -24.36 -3.24
C LEU A 328 -9.68 -24.18 -2.82
N ALA A 329 -10.17 -25.07 -1.99
CA ALA A 329 -11.47 -24.91 -1.35
C ALA A 329 -11.40 -23.86 -0.21
N PRO A 330 -12.53 -23.21 0.13
CA PRO A 330 -12.58 -22.31 1.29
C PRO A 330 -12.09 -23.02 2.57
N GLY A 331 -11.26 -22.35 3.35
CA GLY A 331 -10.61 -22.88 4.54
C GLY A 331 -9.34 -23.70 4.26
N ALA A 332 -9.06 -24.08 3.02
CA ALA A 332 -7.82 -24.77 2.68
C ALA A 332 -6.60 -23.85 2.85
N ARG A 333 -5.47 -24.43 3.23
CA ARG A 333 -4.20 -23.73 3.41
C ARG A 333 -3.27 -23.98 2.23
N LEU A 334 -2.53 -22.94 1.86
CA LEU A 334 -1.45 -22.99 0.88
C LEU A 334 -0.25 -22.28 1.47
N THR A 335 0.93 -22.91 1.40
CA THR A 335 2.19 -22.22 1.65
C THR A 335 2.89 -21.96 0.32
N LEU A 336 3.21 -20.69 0.06
CA LEU A 336 4.12 -20.28 -1.01
C LEU A 336 5.53 -20.14 -0.45
N ARG A 337 6.53 -20.59 -1.21
CA ARG A 337 7.95 -20.37 -0.91
C ARG A 337 8.59 -19.61 -2.04
N LEU A 338 9.18 -18.48 -1.72
CA LEU A 338 9.85 -17.59 -2.66
C LEU A 338 11.34 -17.53 -2.32
N ASP A 339 12.19 -17.57 -3.33
CA ASP A 339 13.62 -17.23 -3.25
C ASP A 339 13.90 -16.16 -4.31
N TYR A 340 14.36 -14.99 -3.87
CA TYR A 340 14.54 -13.86 -4.77
C TYR A 340 15.66 -12.92 -4.33
N GLU A 341 16.21 -12.19 -5.30
CA GLU A 341 17.04 -11.00 -5.08
C GLU A 341 16.20 -9.74 -5.30
N ALA A 342 16.30 -8.83 -4.35
CA ALA A 342 15.56 -7.58 -4.40
C ALA A 342 16.48 -6.37 -4.30
N PRO A 343 16.27 -5.31 -5.13
CA PRO A 343 17.08 -4.10 -5.10
C PRO A 343 16.54 -3.07 -4.08
N TYR A 344 16.08 -3.52 -2.91
CA TYR A 344 15.46 -2.67 -1.88
C TYR A 344 16.44 -2.22 -0.80
N PHE A 345 17.68 -2.71 -0.83
CA PHE A 345 18.68 -2.44 0.19
C PHE A 345 19.47 -1.16 -0.14
N GLU A 346 18.75 -0.13 -0.54
CA GLU A 346 19.33 1.19 -0.74
C GLU A 346 19.94 1.67 0.58
N ARG A 347 21.17 2.16 0.50
CA ARG A 347 21.85 2.69 1.67
C ARG A 347 21.55 4.16 1.83
N ALA A 348 21.00 4.50 2.97
CA ALA A 348 20.71 5.87 3.39
C ALA A 348 21.69 6.34 4.49
N GLY A 349 21.62 7.61 4.86
CA GLY A 349 22.44 8.16 5.94
C GLY A 349 23.95 8.06 5.72
N GLY A 350 24.44 8.26 4.50
CA GLY A 350 25.86 8.13 4.17
C GLY A 350 26.35 6.68 4.26
N ASP A 351 25.59 5.75 3.72
CA ASP A 351 25.82 4.30 3.77
C ASP A 351 25.75 3.69 5.20
N ASN A 352 25.04 4.33 6.10
CA ASN A 352 24.97 3.89 7.49
C ASN A 352 23.77 2.99 7.80
N LEU A 353 22.74 2.96 6.95
CA LEU A 353 21.55 2.13 7.16
C LEU A 353 20.88 1.71 5.84
N TRP A 354 20.11 0.61 5.89
CA TRP A 354 19.14 0.20 4.87
C TRP A 354 17.83 -0.23 5.56
N GLU A 355 16.73 -0.16 4.84
CA GLU A 355 15.40 -0.40 5.38
C GLU A 355 14.51 -1.18 4.41
N LEU A 356 13.66 -2.05 4.95
CA LEU A 356 12.53 -2.70 4.26
C LEU A 356 11.23 -2.22 4.94
N PRO A 357 10.77 -1.00 4.63
CA PRO A 357 9.60 -0.43 5.29
C PRO A 357 8.30 -1.01 4.70
N ILE A 358 7.20 -0.75 5.38
CA ILE A 358 5.83 -1.14 5.00
C ILE A 358 5.52 -0.80 3.55
N ALA A 359 5.81 0.43 3.16
CA ALA A 359 5.46 0.98 1.85
C ALA A 359 6.24 0.33 0.70
N SER A 360 7.29 -0.43 0.99
CA SER A 360 8.13 -1.03 -0.05
C SER A 360 7.53 -2.29 -0.68
N GLY A 361 6.49 -2.89 -0.08
CA GLY A 361 5.91 -4.13 -0.61
C GLY A 361 6.93 -5.26 -0.75
N TRP A 362 7.90 -5.35 0.16
CA TRP A 362 9.08 -6.17 0.04
C TRP A 362 8.81 -7.68 0.17
N TYR A 363 7.64 -8.09 0.63
CA TYR A 363 7.12 -9.46 0.54
C TYR A 363 5.68 -9.41 0.00
N PRO A 364 5.22 -10.46 -0.73
CA PRO A 364 3.90 -10.45 -1.35
C PRO A 364 2.76 -10.40 -0.34
N GLN A 365 1.74 -9.59 -0.62
CA GLN A 365 0.55 -9.48 0.23
C GLN A 365 -0.72 -9.41 -0.63
N PRO A 366 -1.87 -9.91 -0.15
CA PRO A 366 -3.14 -9.65 -0.80
C PRO A 366 -3.35 -8.16 -1.03
N LEU A 367 -3.93 -7.79 -2.17
CA LEU A 367 -4.09 -6.38 -2.57
C LEU A 367 -5.03 -5.59 -1.66
N ALA A 368 -5.88 -6.25 -0.90
CA ALA A 368 -6.81 -5.59 0.00
C ALA A 368 -6.10 -5.01 1.23
N PHE A 369 -6.33 -3.74 1.47
CA PHE A 369 -5.78 -3.01 2.60
C PHE A 369 -6.19 -3.68 3.93
N ASN A 370 -5.23 -3.89 4.84
CA ASN A 370 -5.41 -4.48 6.17
C ASN A 370 -6.24 -5.80 6.23
N SER A 371 -6.56 -6.40 5.10
CA SER A 371 -7.40 -7.61 5.03
C SER A 371 -6.69 -8.87 5.56
N SER A 372 -5.37 -8.83 5.66
CA SER A 372 -4.54 -9.98 6.02
C SER A 372 -3.63 -9.66 7.20
N HIS A 373 -4.08 -10.04 8.39
CA HIS A 373 -3.22 -10.03 9.57
C HIS A 373 -2.53 -11.38 9.70
N HIS A 374 -1.21 -11.37 9.84
CA HIS A 374 -0.37 -12.55 9.85
C HIS A 374 0.61 -12.53 11.03
N THR A 375 1.00 -13.70 11.50
CA THR A 375 2.17 -13.86 12.37
C THR A 375 3.44 -13.64 11.55
N PHE A 376 4.51 -13.22 12.18
CA PHE A 376 5.75 -12.92 11.49
C PHE A 376 6.95 -13.52 12.24
N HIS A 377 7.83 -14.18 11.49
CA HIS A 377 9.09 -14.66 11.97
C HIS A 377 10.19 -14.23 11.00
N ALA A 378 11.27 -13.67 11.51
CA ALA A 378 12.36 -13.17 10.69
C ALA A 378 13.71 -13.65 11.20
N VAL A 379 14.58 -14.07 10.28
CA VAL A 379 16.02 -14.21 10.47
C VAL A 379 16.70 -13.20 9.57
N VAL A 380 17.40 -12.24 10.18
CA VAL A 380 18.03 -11.13 9.44
C VAL A 380 19.54 -11.20 9.62
N ARG A 381 20.26 -11.25 8.50
CA ARG A 381 21.73 -11.23 8.46
C ARG A 381 22.22 -9.92 7.87
N ALA A 382 22.79 -9.09 8.71
CA ALA A 382 23.44 -7.85 8.33
C ALA A 382 24.96 -7.96 8.48
N ARG A 383 25.71 -7.42 7.52
CA ARG A 383 27.20 -7.45 7.63
C ARG A 383 27.68 -6.55 8.75
N LYS A 384 28.65 -7.01 9.52
CA LYS A 384 29.31 -6.13 10.51
C LYS A 384 29.84 -4.85 9.85
N PRO A 385 29.70 -3.69 10.46
CA PRO A 385 29.21 -3.47 11.83
C PRO A 385 27.69 -3.18 11.92
N PHE A 386 26.88 -3.52 10.94
CA PHE A 386 25.45 -3.24 10.95
C PHE A 386 24.72 -4.14 11.96
N LEU A 387 23.87 -3.52 12.80
CA LEU A 387 22.93 -4.19 13.67
C LEU A 387 21.55 -4.18 13.02
N ALA A 388 20.91 -5.36 12.99
CA ALA A 388 19.56 -5.51 12.45
C ALA A 388 18.49 -5.32 13.54
N PHE A 389 17.33 -4.81 13.09
CA PHE A 389 16.08 -4.73 13.84
C PHE A 389 14.94 -5.19 12.95
N ALA A 390 13.96 -5.88 13.51
CA ALA A 390 12.78 -6.35 12.82
C ALA A 390 11.56 -6.31 13.75
N SER A 391 10.37 -6.25 13.17
CA SER A 391 9.12 -6.38 13.92
C SER A 391 9.10 -7.68 14.72
N GLY A 392 8.63 -7.63 15.97
CA GLY A 392 8.51 -8.76 16.88
C GLY A 392 9.47 -8.76 18.06
N GLU A 393 9.31 -9.75 18.95
CA GLU A 393 10.17 -9.97 20.10
C GLU A 393 11.47 -10.67 19.67
N THR A 394 12.59 -10.30 20.26
CA THR A 394 13.90 -10.91 19.98
C THR A 394 13.95 -12.35 20.52
N VAL A 395 14.11 -13.31 19.62
CA VAL A 395 14.36 -14.73 19.98
C VAL A 395 15.86 -14.95 20.19
N ARG A 396 16.68 -14.42 19.28
CA ARG A 396 18.12 -14.62 19.30
C ARG A 396 18.84 -13.43 18.64
N ARG A 397 20.00 -13.10 19.19
CA ARG A 397 20.96 -12.16 18.58
C ARG A 397 22.34 -12.73 18.70
N THR A 398 23.00 -13.05 17.59
CA THR A 398 24.31 -13.71 17.54
C THR A 398 25.22 -13.05 16.52
N GLU A 399 26.50 -13.37 16.61
CA GLU A 399 27.50 -13.03 15.61
C GLU A 399 28.04 -14.31 15.00
N GLU A 400 27.99 -14.43 13.67
CA GLU A 400 28.37 -15.64 12.92
C GLU A 400 29.17 -15.21 11.67
N ASP A 401 30.40 -15.64 11.54
CA ASP A 401 31.25 -15.48 10.33
C ASP A 401 31.21 -14.07 9.68
N GLY A 402 31.32 -13.02 10.50
CA GLY A 402 31.31 -11.64 10.03
C GLY A 402 29.89 -11.05 9.85
N TRP A 403 28.86 -11.76 10.22
CA TRP A 403 27.46 -11.33 10.22
C TRP A 403 26.96 -11.07 11.63
N ASN A 404 26.13 -10.06 11.77
CA ASN A 404 25.21 -9.92 12.89
C ASN A 404 23.89 -10.57 12.48
N VAL A 405 23.45 -11.56 13.25
CA VAL A 405 22.24 -12.33 13.00
C VAL A 405 21.22 -12.01 14.07
N LEU A 406 20.05 -11.56 13.63
CA LEU A 406 18.89 -11.31 14.48
C LEU A 406 17.78 -12.28 14.10
N GLU A 407 17.19 -12.94 15.10
CA GLU A 407 15.94 -13.68 14.96
C GLU A 407 14.86 -13.02 15.80
N THR A 408 13.72 -12.73 15.18
CA THR A 408 12.54 -12.16 15.86
C THR A 408 11.30 -12.97 15.56
N ARG A 409 10.33 -12.93 16.48
CA ARG A 409 9.04 -13.59 16.32
C ARG A 409 7.91 -12.69 16.81
N LEU A 410 6.83 -12.66 16.04
CA LEU A 410 5.61 -11.92 16.33
C LEU A 410 4.43 -12.88 16.26
N GLU A 411 3.97 -13.35 17.42
CA GLU A 411 2.86 -14.29 17.53
C GLU A 411 1.49 -13.61 17.36
N LYS A 412 1.41 -12.32 17.67
CA LYS A 412 0.20 -11.53 17.50
C LYS A 412 0.06 -11.16 16.03
N PRO A 413 -1.06 -11.53 15.36
CA PRO A 413 -1.22 -11.18 13.95
C PRO A 413 -1.25 -9.67 13.73
N VAL A 414 -0.51 -9.20 12.73
CA VAL A 414 -0.34 -7.79 12.36
C VAL A 414 -0.53 -7.60 10.85
N PRO A 415 -0.88 -6.39 10.40
CA PRO A 415 -1.12 -6.13 8.98
C PRO A 415 0.17 -6.10 8.15
N PHE A 416 1.32 -5.82 8.78
CA PHE A 416 2.61 -5.71 8.10
C PHE A 416 3.77 -5.87 9.08
N ALA A 417 4.98 -6.08 8.55
CA ALA A 417 6.22 -6.11 9.30
C ALA A 417 7.32 -5.31 8.60
N THR A 418 8.29 -4.85 9.38
CA THR A 418 9.42 -4.03 8.91
C THR A 418 10.73 -4.65 9.36
N VAL A 419 11.76 -4.55 8.51
CA VAL A 419 13.13 -4.93 8.78
C VAL A 419 14.04 -3.76 8.41
N LEU A 420 15.05 -3.49 9.23
CA LEU A 420 16.08 -2.51 8.92
C LEU A 420 17.40 -2.90 9.55
N ALA A 421 18.51 -2.40 9.03
CA ALA A 421 19.80 -2.56 9.64
C ALA A 421 20.70 -1.35 9.37
N GLY A 422 21.59 -1.07 10.31
CA GLY A 422 22.51 0.05 10.21
C GLY A 422 23.66 0.00 11.20
N LYS A 423 24.55 0.97 11.10
CA LYS A 423 25.64 1.19 12.07
C LYS A 423 25.09 1.84 13.33
N TYR A 424 24.32 1.06 14.07
CA TYR A 424 23.65 1.53 15.29
C TYR A 424 24.49 1.29 16.55
N THR A 425 24.33 2.21 17.52
CA THR A 425 24.61 1.97 18.94
C THR A 425 23.29 1.87 19.68
N THR A 426 23.22 1.00 20.69
CA THR A 426 21.97 0.72 21.40
C THR A 426 22.08 1.02 22.89
N GLN A 427 20.96 1.47 23.44
CA GLN A 427 20.72 1.59 24.89
C GLN A 427 19.37 0.94 25.18
N GLU A 428 19.24 0.35 26.36
CA GLU A 428 17.98 -0.29 26.75
C GLU A 428 17.65 -0.10 28.22
N SER A 429 16.38 -0.18 28.54
CA SER A 429 15.86 -0.23 29.91
C SER A 429 14.62 -1.09 29.96
N THR A 430 14.44 -1.76 31.12
CA THR A 430 13.27 -2.60 31.38
C THR A 430 12.51 -2.05 32.58
N GLU A 431 11.22 -1.79 32.42
CA GLU A 431 10.31 -1.36 33.48
C GLU A 431 8.97 -2.13 33.37
N ASP A 432 8.52 -2.66 34.49
CA ASP A 432 7.27 -3.44 34.61
C ASP A 432 7.16 -4.59 33.60
N GLY A 433 8.29 -5.26 33.30
CA GLY A 433 8.35 -6.38 32.36
C GLY A 433 8.33 -5.99 30.88
N VAL A 434 8.41 -4.70 30.56
CA VAL A 434 8.53 -4.21 29.18
C VAL A 434 9.95 -3.65 28.97
N THR A 435 10.66 -4.22 28.00
CA THR A 435 11.99 -3.76 27.59
C THR A 435 11.86 -2.76 26.43
N CYS A 436 12.41 -1.57 26.61
CA CYS A 436 12.58 -0.61 25.53
C CYS A 436 14.04 -0.51 25.12
N ARG A 437 14.31 -0.56 23.82
CA ARG A 437 15.64 -0.35 23.22
C ARG A 437 15.60 0.89 22.34
N VAL A 438 16.59 1.75 22.48
CA VAL A 438 16.82 2.91 21.61
C VAL A 438 18.08 2.64 20.78
N ALA A 439 17.93 2.70 19.46
CA ALA A 439 19.02 2.53 18.51
C ALA A 439 19.27 3.84 17.76
N SER A 440 20.46 4.40 17.90
CA SER A 440 20.93 5.59 17.18
C SER A 440 22.07 5.27 16.25
N TYR A 441 22.10 5.84 15.05
CA TYR A 441 23.19 5.63 14.09
C TYR A 441 24.20 6.78 14.08
N GLY A 442 25.42 6.49 13.59
CA GLY A 442 26.49 7.45 13.54
C GLY A 442 27.17 7.67 14.90
N ILE A 443 27.28 8.93 15.33
CA ILE A 443 27.90 9.26 16.63
C ILE A 443 26.96 8.80 17.76
N PRO A 444 27.49 8.17 18.82
CA PRO A 444 26.68 7.76 19.97
C PRO A 444 25.95 8.95 20.62
N LYS A 445 24.65 8.80 20.84
CA LYS A 445 23.74 9.83 21.36
C LYS A 445 23.22 9.42 22.75
N GLU A 446 24.15 9.24 23.70
CA GLU A 446 23.81 8.61 24.99
C GLU A 446 22.75 9.37 25.78
N MET A 447 22.83 10.70 25.84
CA MET A 447 21.86 11.51 26.60
C MET A 447 20.45 11.44 25.96
N SER A 448 20.35 11.60 24.64
CA SER A 448 19.09 11.53 23.92
C SER A 448 18.48 10.15 24.02
N GLY A 449 19.29 9.10 23.95
CA GLY A 449 18.83 7.72 24.13
C GLY A 449 18.23 7.48 25.51
N LYS A 450 18.91 7.89 26.59
CA LYS A 450 18.38 7.79 27.97
C LYS A 450 17.08 8.54 28.15
N MET A 451 16.95 9.70 27.52
CA MET A 451 15.72 10.47 27.61
C MET A 451 14.57 9.85 26.82
N LEU A 452 14.81 9.34 25.61
CA LEU A 452 13.79 8.63 24.85
C LEU A 452 13.30 7.38 25.60
N LEU A 453 14.20 6.64 26.30
CA LEU A 453 13.82 5.54 27.17
C LEU A 453 12.88 6.00 28.30
N SER A 454 13.24 7.11 28.98
CA SER A 454 12.41 7.69 30.05
C SER A 454 11.06 8.17 29.54
N VAL A 455 11.03 8.88 28.40
CA VAL A 455 9.77 9.33 27.77
C VAL A 455 8.90 8.15 27.38
N PHE A 456 9.49 7.11 26.75
CA PHE A 456 8.75 5.90 26.38
C PHE A 456 8.06 5.28 27.59
N HIS A 457 8.80 4.96 28.65
CA HIS A 457 8.21 4.33 29.84
C HIS A 457 7.18 5.20 30.53
N GLY A 458 7.41 6.51 30.60
CA GLY A 458 6.43 7.45 31.16
C GLY A 458 5.12 7.49 30.37
N VAL A 459 5.21 7.63 29.05
CA VAL A 459 4.04 7.65 28.16
C VAL A 459 3.34 6.31 28.12
N ARG A 460 4.08 5.20 28.01
CA ARG A 460 3.52 3.83 28.06
C ARG A 460 2.70 3.59 29.32
N LYS A 461 3.26 3.85 30.50
CA LYS A 461 2.56 3.69 31.78
C LYS A 461 1.30 4.55 31.87
N PHE A 462 1.37 5.78 31.37
CA PHE A 462 0.21 6.66 31.29
C PHE A 462 -0.87 6.07 30.38
N TYR A 463 -0.50 5.55 29.21
CA TYR A 463 -1.46 4.93 28.30
C TYR A 463 -1.99 3.59 28.82
N GLU A 464 -1.20 2.80 29.55
CA GLU A 464 -1.70 1.60 30.22
C GLU A 464 -2.79 1.92 31.23
N TRP A 465 -2.61 2.99 31.99
CA TRP A 465 -3.65 3.48 32.91
C TRP A 465 -4.88 4.00 32.15
N LEU A 466 -4.68 4.69 31.03
CA LEU A 466 -5.74 5.34 30.26
C LEU A 466 -6.52 4.36 29.39
N LEU A 467 -5.85 3.45 28.70
CA LEU A 467 -6.37 2.65 27.58
C LEU A 467 -6.39 1.14 27.89
N GLY A 468 -5.53 0.66 28.75
CA GLY A 468 -5.36 -0.76 29.09
C GLY A 468 -3.96 -1.27 28.77
N PRO A 469 -3.67 -2.57 28.98
CA PRO A 469 -2.33 -3.13 28.91
C PRO A 469 -1.60 -2.83 27.59
N PHE A 470 -0.29 -2.56 27.69
CA PHE A 470 0.57 -2.43 26.53
C PHE A 470 0.72 -3.79 25.83
N PRO A 471 0.58 -3.88 24.51
CA PRO A 471 0.49 -5.16 23.82
C PRO A 471 1.83 -5.89 23.58
N TRP A 472 2.98 -5.22 23.83
CA TRP A 472 4.31 -5.75 23.52
C TRP A 472 5.17 -5.92 24.77
N LYS A 473 6.04 -6.94 24.81
CA LYS A 473 7.07 -7.11 25.87
C LYS A 473 8.37 -6.43 25.53
N GLU A 474 8.65 -6.27 24.24
CA GLU A 474 9.80 -5.51 23.74
C GLU A 474 9.31 -4.40 22.82
N PHE A 475 10.00 -3.27 22.83
CA PHE A 475 9.75 -2.14 21.95
C PHE A 475 11.08 -1.51 21.55
N THR A 476 11.27 -1.25 20.26
CA THR A 476 12.51 -0.67 19.79
C THR A 476 12.25 0.68 19.12
N ILE A 477 12.91 1.74 19.59
CA ILE A 477 12.94 3.07 18.97
C ILE A 477 14.18 3.14 18.10
N VAL A 478 14.00 3.29 16.79
CA VAL A 478 15.11 3.30 15.83
C VAL A 478 15.19 4.63 15.12
N GLU A 479 16.37 5.23 15.14
CA GLU A 479 16.66 6.44 14.37
C GLU A 479 16.73 6.14 12.88
N ILE A 480 16.02 6.92 12.05
CA ILE A 480 16.09 6.85 10.60
C ILE A 480 16.66 8.13 10.01
N ASN A 481 17.21 8.05 8.79
CA ASN A 481 17.81 9.19 8.11
C ASN A 481 16.77 10.01 7.32
N ASP A 482 15.81 10.54 8.03
CA ASP A 482 14.78 11.42 7.49
C ASP A 482 14.55 12.60 8.43
N TYR A 483 13.61 13.47 8.12
CA TYR A 483 13.26 14.63 8.93
C TYR A 483 11.74 14.79 9.02
N GLY A 484 11.24 15.11 10.22
CA GLY A 484 9.83 15.45 10.44
C GLY A 484 8.86 14.26 10.35
N PHE A 485 9.33 13.04 10.50
CA PHE A 485 8.54 11.82 10.30
C PHE A 485 8.67 10.85 11.48
N GLY A 486 7.60 10.13 11.76
CA GLY A 486 7.55 8.98 12.66
C GLY A 486 6.73 7.86 12.02
N GLN A 487 6.94 6.65 12.44
CA GLN A 487 6.16 5.49 12.05
C GLN A 487 6.28 4.41 13.11
N ALA A 488 5.19 3.74 13.44
CA ALA A 488 5.13 2.68 14.43
C ALA A 488 4.87 1.29 13.81
N PRO A 489 5.89 0.62 13.21
CA PRO A 489 5.78 -0.80 12.91
C PRO A 489 5.53 -1.63 14.18
N PRO A 490 4.98 -2.87 14.07
CA PRO A 490 4.68 -3.69 15.23
C PRO A 490 5.88 -3.91 16.15
N GLY A 491 5.76 -3.52 17.40
CA GLY A 491 6.83 -3.64 18.40
C GLY A 491 7.98 -2.66 18.23
N MET A 492 7.85 -1.65 17.35
CA MET A 492 8.92 -0.65 17.17
C MET A 492 8.36 0.73 16.79
N MET A 493 9.26 1.72 16.86
CA MET A 493 9.07 3.06 16.32
C MET A 493 10.27 3.40 15.46
N ARG A 494 10.03 3.83 14.23
CA ARG A 494 11.01 4.46 13.36
C ARG A 494 10.84 5.97 13.50
N ILE A 495 11.87 6.67 13.92
CA ILE A 495 11.77 8.10 14.18
C ILE A 495 12.98 8.86 13.62
N THR A 496 12.72 10.04 13.12
CA THR A 496 13.71 10.84 12.42
C THR A 496 14.77 11.45 13.36
N LYS A 497 15.91 11.76 12.79
CA LYS A 497 17.16 12.15 13.48
C LYS A 497 17.02 13.33 14.46
N GLU A 498 16.06 14.22 14.24
CA GLU A 498 15.84 15.33 15.17
C GLU A 498 15.37 14.88 16.55
N ALA A 499 14.78 13.68 16.66
CA ALA A 499 14.45 13.07 17.94
C ALA A 499 15.68 12.71 18.81
N PHE A 500 16.85 12.70 18.22
CA PHE A 500 18.13 12.38 18.86
C PHE A 500 19.05 13.58 19.03
N GLN A 501 18.57 14.79 18.78
CA GLN A 501 19.34 16.01 18.99
C GLN A 501 19.11 16.59 20.38
N SER A 502 20.08 17.27 20.95
CA SER A 502 19.98 17.88 22.29
C SER A 502 18.92 18.97 22.39
N SER A 503 18.55 19.59 21.28
CA SER A 503 17.47 20.58 21.19
C SER A 503 16.06 20.02 21.22
N ILE A 504 15.90 18.69 21.28
CA ILE A 504 14.61 17.98 21.36
C ILE A 504 13.70 18.50 22.46
N PHE A 505 14.33 19.03 23.52
CA PHE A 505 13.61 19.43 24.72
C PHE A 505 12.98 20.81 24.61
N THR A 506 13.17 21.51 23.51
CA THR A 506 12.67 22.87 23.31
C THR A 506 11.37 22.94 22.55
N ASP A 507 10.71 21.85 22.18
CA ASP A 507 9.42 21.81 21.48
C ASP A 507 9.32 22.62 20.16
N GLU A 508 10.41 23.22 19.71
CA GLU A 508 10.39 24.16 18.59
C GLU A 508 10.42 23.48 17.22
N VAL A 509 10.67 22.17 17.20
CA VAL A 509 10.69 21.41 15.94
C VAL A 509 9.29 20.95 15.60
N SER A 510 8.49 21.81 14.99
CA SER A 510 7.24 21.40 14.36
C SER A 510 7.51 20.73 13.02
N SER A 511 6.75 19.70 12.70
CA SER A 511 6.70 19.10 11.36
C SER A 511 5.30 19.24 10.81
N LEU A 512 5.11 18.92 9.53
CA LEU A 512 3.79 18.85 8.89
C LEU A 512 2.84 17.85 9.58
N PHE A 513 3.40 16.89 10.34
CA PHE A 513 2.68 15.76 10.92
C PHE A 513 2.58 15.80 12.45
N SER A 514 3.25 16.72 13.12
CA SER A 514 3.22 16.82 14.58
C SER A 514 3.65 18.18 15.10
N HIS A 515 3.22 18.52 16.31
CA HIS A 515 3.53 19.78 16.99
C HIS A 515 4.68 19.62 17.99
N GLY A 516 5.81 19.13 17.48
CA GLY A 516 7.00 18.89 18.28
C GLY A 516 7.27 17.40 18.53
N ILE A 517 8.49 17.11 18.96
CA ILE A 517 8.99 15.74 19.05
C ILE A 517 8.27 14.93 20.15
N ASN A 518 7.94 15.55 21.28
CA ASN A 518 7.26 14.85 22.37
C ASN A 518 5.85 14.39 21.96
N GLN A 519 5.13 15.20 21.21
CA GLN A 519 3.81 14.83 20.68
C GLN A 519 3.94 13.70 19.66
N ARG A 520 4.95 13.74 18.77
CA ARG A 520 5.21 12.68 17.81
C ARG A 520 5.56 11.36 18.49
N VAL A 521 6.49 11.35 19.45
CA VAL A 521 6.84 10.14 20.22
C VAL A 521 5.60 9.56 20.92
N ALA A 522 4.78 10.40 21.52
CA ALA A 522 3.56 9.97 22.20
C ALA A 522 2.52 9.41 21.19
N HIS A 523 2.39 9.99 20.00
CA HIS A 523 1.56 9.52 18.91
C HIS A 523 1.98 8.12 18.44
N GLU A 524 3.26 7.92 18.14
CA GLU A 524 3.77 6.61 17.69
C GLU A 524 3.61 5.52 18.76
N ILE A 525 3.73 5.85 20.05
CA ILE A 525 3.47 4.90 21.13
C ILE A 525 1.97 4.54 21.18
N ALA A 526 1.06 5.49 20.92
CA ALA A 526 -0.37 5.26 20.94
C ALA A 526 -0.85 4.26 19.86
N HIS A 527 -0.11 4.14 18.75
CA HIS A 527 -0.38 3.13 17.72
C HIS A 527 -0.34 1.70 18.25
N ALA A 528 0.32 1.43 19.39
CA ALA A 528 0.25 0.13 20.04
C ALA A 528 -1.21 -0.29 20.35
N TRP A 529 -2.09 0.65 20.62
CA TRP A 529 -3.52 0.43 20.82
C TRP A 529 -4.32 0.69 19.54
N PHE A 530 -4.13 1.85 18.91
CA PHE A 530 -4.85 2.29 17.71
C PHE A 530 -4.01 1.99 16.45
N GLY A 531 -4.26 0.83 15.88
CA GLY A 531 -3.51 0.22 14.78
C GLY A 531 -3.19 -1.26 15.01
N TYR A 532 -2.96 -1.67 16.30
CA TYR A 532 -2.63 -3.06 16.62
C TYR A 532 -3.62 -3.76 17.55
N VAL A 533 -4.11 -3.12 18.61
CA VAL A 533 -5.22 -3.69 19.41
C VAL A 533 -6.50 -3.56 18.60
N VAL A 534 -6.77 -2.40 18.07
CA VAL A 534 -7.87 -2.13 17.14
C VAL A 534 -7.27 -1.69 15.82
N ALA A 535 -7.62 -2.38 14.73
CA ALA A 535 -7.15 -2.05 13.38
C ALA A 535 -8.32 -1.65 12.49
N ASP A 536 -8.13 -0.59 11.70
CA ASP A 536 -9.10 -0.08 10.75
C ASP A 536 -9.31 -1.02 9.57
N ALA A 537 -10.53 -1.07 9.06
CA ALA A 537 -10.96 -1.99 8.00
C ALA A 537 -10.40 -1.62 6.62
N SER A 538 -10.21 -0.32 6.37
CA SER A 538 -9.84 0.20 5.05
C SER A 538 -9.32 1.64 5.16
N PRO A 539 -8.74 2.20 4.09
CA PRO A 539 -8.25 3.59 4.08
C PRO A 539 -9.31 4.63 4.44
N GLU A 540 -10.58 4.38 4.19
CA GLU A 540 -11.70 5.25 4.57
C GLU A 540 -11.82 5.40 6.07
N HIS A 541 -11.40 4.39 6.83
CA HIS A 541 -11.47 4.34 8.29
C HIS A 541 -10.14 4.63 8.99
N GLN A 542 -9.09 5.02 8.25
CA GLN A 542 -7.74 5.25 8.76
C GLN A 542 -7.67 6.25 9.92
N TRP A 543 -8.64 7.13 10.10
CA TRP A 543 -8.72 8.03 11.24
C TRP A 543 -8.77 7.27 12.60
N ILE A 544 -9.20 5.99 12.59
CA ILE A 544 -9.21 5.12 13.78
C ILE A 544 -7.79 4.85 14.29
N SER A 545 -6.84 4.69 13.38
CA SER A 545 -5.43 4.59 13.79
C SER A 545 -4.83 5.98 14.05
N GLU A 546 -5.04 6.93 13.18
CA GLU A 546 -4.31 8.20 13.21
C GLU A 546 -4.92 9.23 14.18
N ALA A 547 -6.21 9.54 14.04
CA ALA A 547 -6.84 10.55 14.89
C ALA A 547 -6.96 10.11 16.36
N PHE A 548 -7.13 8.81 16.60
CA PHE A 548 -7.14 8.27 17.95
C PHE A 548 -5.75 8.30 18.59
N SER A 549 -4.68 8.11 17.79
CA SER A 549 -3.32 8.30 18.26
C SER A 549 -2.99 9.78 18.50
N GLU A 550 -3.50 10.68 17.66
CA GLU A 550 -3.42 12.13 17.87
C GLU A 550 -4.07 12.56 19.18
N ILE A 551 -5.31 12.15 19.43
CA ILE A 551 -6.01 12.54 20.67
C ILE A 551 -5.32 11.94 21.89
N ALA A 552 -4.80 10.71 21.82
CA ALA A 552 -4.02 10.12 22.89
C ALA A 552 -2.73 10.92 23.16
N SER A 553 -2.04 11.35 22.11
CA SER A 553 -0.82 12.17 22.23
C SER A 553 -1.09 13.53 22.93
N MET A 554 -2.24 14.15 22.66
CA MET A 554 -2.67 15.36 23.35
C MET A 554 -2.78 15.14 24.86
N TYR A 555 -3.32 13.99 25.27
CA TYR A 555 -3.41 13.67 26.71
C TYR A 555 -2.05 13.44 27.34
N ALA A 556 -1.12 12.83 26.63
CA ALA A 556 0.25 12.73 27.10
C ALA A 556 0.87 14.12 27.28
N ILE A 557 0.65 15.04 26.34
CA ILE A 557 1.11 16.43 26.45
C ILE A 557 0.41 17.17 27.59
N GLU A 558 -0.91 17.03 27.77
CA GLU A 558 -1.63 17.59 28.92
C GLU A 558 -1.06 17.08 30.25
N ARG A 559 -0.70 15.81 30.32
CA ARG A 559 -0.11 15.20 31.52
C ARG A 559 1.30 15.69 31.81
N LEU A 560 2.10 15.87 30.75
CA LEU A 560 3.51 16.29 30.87
C LEU A 560 3.67 17.80 31.08
N LYS A 561 2.85 18.62 30.42
CA LYS A 561 3.02 20.08 30.30
C LYS A 561 1.81 20.88 30.79
N GLY A 562 0.73 20.23 31.12
CA GLY A 562 -0.49 20.86 31.61
C GLY A 562 -1.54 21.12 30.53
N LYS A 563 -2.79 21.35 30.99
CA LYS A 563 -3.97 21.51 30.13
C LYS A 563 -3.86 22.68 29.12
N ALA A 564 -3.05 23.68 29.41
CA ALA A 564 -2.86 24.80 28.49
C ALA A 564 -2.21 24.39 27.16
N GLU A 565 -1.24 23.48 27.20
CA GLU A 565 -0.60 22.97 25.99
C GLU A 565 -1.52 22.05 25.20
N GLY A 566 -2.33 21.21 25.83
CA GLY A 566 -3.37 20.45 25.15
C GLY A 566 -4.41 21.34 24.45
N LYS A 567 -4.83 22.43 25.11
CA LYS A 567 -5.74 23.41 24.50
C LYS A 567 -5.11 24.11 23.27
N LYS A 568 -3.83 24.42 23.33
CA LYS A 568 -3.07 25.01 22.22
C LYS A 568 -3.03 24.05 21.04
N LEU A 569 -2.72 22.76 21.30
CA LEU A 569 -2.70 21.71 20.28
C LEU A 569 -4.10 21.53 19.64
N ALA A 570 -5.17 21.45 20.44
CA ALA A 570 -6.54 21.38 19.93
C ALA A 570 -6.91 22.60 19.06
N GLY A 571 -6.42 23.80 19.44
CA GLY A 571 -6.61 25.01 18.63
C GLY A 571 -5.91 24.92 17.26
N THR A 572 -4.73 24.32 17.21
CA THR A 572 -3.99 24.10 15.97
C THR A 572 -4.74 23.12 15.06
N TRP A 573 -5.19 21.98 15.58
CA TRP A 573 -6.02 21.04 14.83
C TRP A 573 -7.27 21.70 14.25
N ALA A 574 -7.99 22.49 15.06
CA ALA A 574 -9.15 23.22 14.59
C ALA A 574 -8.83 24.21 13.45
N GLY A 575 -7.66 24.86 13.50
CA GLY A 575 -7.17 25.75 12.46
C GLY A 575 -6.91 25.02 11.14
N SER A 576 -6.07 23.97 11.18
CA SER A 576 -5.75 23.12 10.04
C SER A 576 -7.01 22.48 9.46
N ALA A 577 -7.85 21.90 10.31
CA ALA A 577 -9.09 21.24 9.88
C ALA A 577 -10.07 22.18 9.16
N ARG A 578 -10.19 23.43 9.58
CA ARG A 578 -11.07 24.41 8.88
C ARG A 578 -10.62 24.70 7.44
N HIS A 579 -9.33 24.67 7.19
CA HIS A 579 -8.79 24.83 5.85
C HIS A 579 -9.14 23.63 4.98
N SER A 580 -8.82 22.43 5.46
CA SER A 580 -8.89 21.21 4.66
C SER A 580 -10.29 20.57 4.62
N ALA A 581 -11.17 20.85 5.58
CA ALA A 581 -12.53 20.31 5.59
C ALA A 581 -13.34 20.64 4.33
N LYS A 582 -13.05 21.79 3.71
CA LYS A 582 -13.67 22.19 2.44
C LYS A 582 -13.23 21.35 1.24
N ALA A 583 -12.13 20.64 1.37
CA ALA A 583 -11.57 19.82 0.30
C ALA A 583 -12.34 18.53 0.10
N ALA A 584 -12.53 17.79 1.21
CA ALA A 584 -13.22 16.51 1.22
C ALA A 584 -13.68 16.15 2.65
N PRO A 585 -14.60 15.21 2.82
CA PRO A 585 -14.82 14.51 4.08
C PRO A 585 -13.63 13.60 4.47
N ILE A 586 -13.59 13.16 5.71
CA ILE A 586 -12.47 12.32 6.22
C ILE A 586 -12.41 10.98 5.49
N ASP A 587 -13.54 10.32 5.27
CA ASP A 587 -13.60 9.02 4.60
C ASP A 587 -13.20 9.06 3.13
N LEU A 588 -13.20 10.23 2.50
CA LEU A 588 -12.71 10.45 1.13
C LEU A 588 -11.29 11.01 1.06
N ALA A 589 -10.64 11.25 2.19
CA ALA A 589 -9.32 11.88 2.21
C ALA A 589 -8.25 11.10 1.41
N ASN A 590 -8.35 9.76 1.39
CA ASN A 590 -7.44 8.92 0.60
C ASN A 590 -7.67 8.98 -0.91
N GLY A 591 -8.81 9.50 -1.36
CA GLY A 591 -9.08 9.83 -2.76
C GLY A 591 -8.48 11.17 -3.22
N LEU A 592 -7.92 11.98 -2.31
CA LEU A 592 -7.15 13.16 -2.67
C LEU A 592 -5.88 12.72 -3.40
N ALA A 593 -5.67 13.25 -4.60
CA ALA A 593 -4.50 12.90 -5.39
C ALA A 593 -3.22 13.16 -4.60
N PRO A 594 -2.31 12.19 -4.49
CA PRO A 594 -0.99 12.47 -4.00
C PRO A 594 -0.31 13.41 -5.00
N LYS A 595 0.51 14.29 -4.47
CA LYS A 595 1.25 15.27 -5.23
C LYS A 595 2.20 14.63 -6.21
N ILE A 596 2.23 15.20 -7.41
CA ILE A 596 3.28 14.94 -8.37
C ILE A 596 4.52 15.70 -7.91
N ALA A 597 5.63 14.99 -7.77
CA ALA A 597 6.88 15.53 -7.23
C ALA A 597 7.47 16.72 -8.02
N SER A 598 7.01 16.96 -9.25
CA SER A 598 7.47 18.04 -10.12
C SER A 598 6.75 19.39 -9.91
N THR A 599 5.57 19.35 -9.28
CA THR A 599 4.83 20.57 -8.94
C THR A 599 4.65 20.60 -7.43
N TRP A 600 5.58 21.23 -6.72
CA TRP A 600 5.53 21.40 -5.26
C TRP A 600 4.34 22.25 -4.78
N ASP A 601 3.14 21.90 -5.21
CA ASP A 601 1.93 22.36 -4.55
C ASP A 601 1.62 21.49 -3.34
N SER A 602 2.10 21.87 -2.16
CA SER A 602 1.94 21.16 -0.90
C SER A 602 0.48 20.99 -0.43
N SER A 603 -0.47 21.59 -1.11
CA SER A 603 -1.84 21.71 -0.62
C SER A 603 -2.59 20.38 -0.54
N THR A 604 -2.53 19.49 -1.55
CA THR A 604 -3.33 18.27 -1.56
C THR A 604 -2.83 17.17 -0.61
N ALA A 605 -1.51 17.00 -0.48
CA ALA A 605 -0.95 16.07 0.50
C ALA A 605 -1.20 16.57 1.94
N ILE A 606 -1.10 17.89 2.15
CA ILE A 606 -1.45 18.55 3.39
C ILE A 606 -2.92 18.33 3.71
N ASP A 607 -3.83 18.55 2.75
CA ASP A 607 -5.27 18.36 2.94
C ASP A 607 -5.61 16.94 3.45
N ARG A 608 -4.98 15.89 2.88
CA ARG A 608 -5.21 14.51 3.34
C ARG A 608 -4.79 14.31 4.80
N VAL A 609 -3.58 14.74 5.14
CA VAL A 609 -3.07 14.66 6.51
C VAL A 609 -3.93 15.47 7.45
N GLU A 610 -4.23 16.72 7.11
CA GLU A 610 -5.07 17.59 7.94
C GLU A 610 -6.50 17.04 8.13
N LEU A 611 -7.04 16.31 7.16
CA LEU A 611 -8.36 15.66 7.29
C LEU A 611 -8.30 14.45 8.22
N VAL A 612 -7.38 13.53 7.98
CA VAL A 612 -7.32 12.27 8.74
C VAL A 612 -6.85 12.52 10.17
N TYR A 613 -5.78 13.30 10.34
CA TYR A 613 -5.16 13.59 11.64
C TYR A 613 -5.86 14.76 12.35
N SER A 614 -5.79 15.96 11.77
CA SER A 614 -6.24 17.18 12.48
C SER A 614 -7.75 17.28 12.61
N LYS A 615 -8.52 17.08 11.52
CA LYS A 615 -9.98 17.09 11.58
C LYS A 615 -10.47 15.92 12.43
N GLY A 616 -9.90 14.71 12.22
CA GLY A 616 -10.25 13.54 13.02
C GLY A 616 -10.03 13.76 14.52
N ALA A 617 -8.85 14.25 14.93
CA ALA A 617 -8.55 14.55 16.32
C ALA A 617 -9.41 15.68 16.88
N HIS A 618 -9.73 16.71 16.08
CA HIS A 618 -10.66 17.77 16.48
C HIS A 618 -12.07 17.24 16.73
N LEU A 619 -12.56 16.31 15.90
CA LEU A 619 -13.85 15.66 16.14
C LEU A 619 -13.85 14.86 17.46
N LEU A 620 -12.80 14.08 17.72
CA LEU A 620 -12.65 13.34 18.98
C LEU A 620 -12.55 14.28 20.19
N HIS A 621 -11.82 15.40 20.05
CA HIS A 621 -11.73 16.42 21.11
C HIS A 621 -13.10 17.08 21.38
N THR A 622 -13.87 17.36 20.34
CA THR A 622 -15.23 17.90 20.48
C THR A 622 -16.15 16.90 21.21
N LEU A 623 -16.08 15.61 20.84
CA LEU A 623 -16.79 14.55 21.57
C LEU A 623 -16.37 14.48 23.03
N ARG A 624 -15.07 14.61 23.34
CA ARG A 624 -14.59 14.67 24.72
C ARG A 624 -15.20 15.83 25.52
N LEU A 625 -15.23 17.02 24.92
CA LEU A 625 -15.82 18.21 25.57
C LEU A 625 -17.31 18.04 25.81
N GLU A 626 -18.03 17.37 24.92
CA GLU A 626 -19.48 17.11 25.08
C GLU A 626 -19.77 16.01 26.12
N LEU A 627 -18.96 14.96 26.17
CA LEU A 627 -19.16 13.81 27.05
C LEU A 627 -18.53 13.99 28.44
N GLY A 628 -17.51 14.84 28.54
CA GLY A 628 -16.61 14.89 29.68
C GLY A 628 -15.56 13.76 29.67
N ASP A 629 -14.47 13.97 30.42
CA ASP A 629 -13.30 13.08 30.41
C ASP A 629 -13.67 11.62 30.81
N ASP A 630 -14.41 11.44 31.87
CA ASP A 630 -14.72 10.10 32.45
C ASP A 630 -15.48 9.21 31.44
N LEU A 631 -16.55 9.76 30.84
CA LEU A 631 -17.38 9.01 29.90
C LEU A 631 -16.62 8.79 28.58
N PHE A 632 -15.93 9.81 28.09
CA PHE A 632 -15.13 9.70 26.86
C PHE A 632 -14.08 8.58 26.96
N PHE A 633 -13.30 8.54 28.05
CA PHE A 633 -12.31 7.47 28.26
C PHE A 633 -12.94 6.11 28.50
N THR A 634 -14.11 6.08 29.12
CA THR A 634 -14.86 4.82 29.26
C THR A 634 -15.28 4.28 27.89
N VAL A 635 -15.72 5.15 26.98
CA VAL A 635 -16.03 4.78 25.59
C VAL A 635 -14.77 4.27 24.88
N LEU A 636 -13.63 4.96 24.98
CA LEU A 636 -12.38 4.53 24.33
C LEU A 636 -11.91 3.16 24.85
N ARG A 637 -11.92 2.94 26.17
CA ARG A 637 -11.58 1.62 26.74
C ARG A 637 -12.54 0.52 26.30
N SER A 638 -13.83 0.85 26.24
CA SER A 638 -14.85 -0.09 25.76
C SER A 638 -14.65 -0.43 24.28
N PHE A 639 -14.27 0.58 23.47
CA PHE A 639 -13.96 0.38 22.06
C PHE A 639 -12.77 -0.57 21.89
N LEU A 640 -11.65 -0.33 22.56
CA LEU A 640 -10.48 -1.20 22.51
C LEU A 640 -10.81 -2.64 22.94
N ARG A 641 -11.56 -2.82 24.06
CA ARG A 641 -11.94 -4.15 24.55
C ARG A 641 -12.91 -4.89 23.64
N SER A 642 -13.90 -4.18 23.07
CA SER A 642 -14.93 -4.79 22.22
C SER A 642 -14.37 -5.26 20.90
N PHE A 643 -13.35 -4.59 20.38
CA PHE A 643 -12.80 -4.81 19.05
C PHE A 643 -11.36 -5.36 19.06
N GLU A 644 -10.81 -5.72 20.23
CA GLU A 644 -9.44 -6.24 20.38
C GLU A 644 -9.12 -7.44 19.45
N LYS A 645 -10.10 -8.28 19.17
CA LYS A 645 -9.95 -9.45 18.29
C LYS A 645 -10.39 -9.19 16.85
N GLN A 646 -10.94 -8.03 16.58
CA GLN A 646 -11.40 -7.63 15.26
C GLN A 646 -10.32 -6.87 14.51
N ARG A 647 -10.16 -7.18 13.21
CA ARG A 647 -9.12 -6.63 12.34
C ARG A 647 -9.67 -5.79 11.19
N ASP A 648 -10.95 -5.47 11.24
CA ASP A 648 -11.70 -4.78 10.20
C ASP A 648 -12.71 -3.81 10.83
N VAL A 649 -12.23 -2.96 11.74
CA VAL A 649 -13.08 -2.03 12.48
C VAL A 649 -13.41 -0.81 11.63
N THR A 650 -14.68 -0.45 11.63
CA THR A 650 -15.19 0.68 10.84
C THR A 650 -15.55 1.86 11.74
N THR A 651 -15.70 3.04 11.16
CA THR A 651 -16.23 4.22 11.82
C THR A 651 -17.64 3.96 12.37
N ASP A 652 -18.46 3.19 11.65
CA ASP A 652 -19.82 2.86 12.09
C ASP A 652 -19.81 1.94 13.32
N ASP A 653 -18.82 1.05 13.48
CA ASP A 653 -18.64 0.27 14.71
C ASP A 653 -18.39 1.20 15.92
N PHE A 654 -17.55 2.22 15.74
CA PHE A 654 -17.32 3.22 16.78
C PHE A 654 -18.58 4.03 17.09
N VAL A 655 -19.30 4.50 16.06
CA VAL A 655 -20.56 5.26 16.20
C VAL A 655 -21.63 4.43 16.91
N ALA A 656 -21.75 3.15 16.59
CA ALA A 656 -22.70 2.24 17.23
C ALA A 656 -22.37 2.06 18.73
N LEU A 657 -21.09 1.83 19.06
CA LEU A 657 -20.65 1.73 20.45
C LEU A 657 -20.87 3.03 21.22
N LEU A 658 -20.52 4.17 20.63
CA LEU A 658 -20.70 5.49 21.22
C LEU A 658 -22.18 5.76 21.49
N SER A 659 -23.05 5.47 20.53
CA SER A 659 -24.50 5.63 20.68
C SER A 659 -25.08 4.72 21.78
N PHE A 660 -24.62 3.48 21.86
CA PHE A 660 -24.99 2.54 22.90
C PHE A 660 -24.57 3.03 24.30
N ALA A 661 -23.31 3.45 24.44
CA ALA A 661 -22.75 3.88 25.72
C ALA A 661 -23.38 5.18 26.23
N THR A 662 -23.74 6.11 25.37
CA THR A 662 -24.27 7.44 25.73
C THR A 662 -25.79 7.52 25.68
N LYS A 663 -26.47 6.49 25.16
CA LYS A 663 -27.94 6.49 24.93
C LYS A 663 -28.42 7.63 24.01
N LYS A 664 -27.52 8.14 23.14
CA LYS A 664 -27.78 9.20 22.16
C LYS A 664 -27.46 8.69 20.75
N ASP A 665 -28.31 8.98 19.79
CA ASP A 665 -27.96 8.69 18.39
C ASP A 665 -26.94 9.69 17.86
N TRP A 666 -25.73 9.20 17.54
CA TRP A 666 -24.63 9.99 17.01
C TRP A 666 -24.51 9.95 15.48
N LYS A 667 -25.32 9.15 14.79
CA LYS A 667 -25.26 9.07 13.32
C LYS A 667 -25.38 10.42 12.63
N PRO A 668 -26.38 11.29 12.97
CA PRO A 668 -26.51 12.60 12.31
C PRO A 668 -25.29 13.49 12.51
N TRP A 669 -24.63 13.40 13.67
CA TRP A 669 -23.42 14.14 13.98
C TRP A 669 -22.25 13.69 13.07
N PHE A 670 -22.04 12.35 12.93
CA PHE A 670 -21.00 11.81 12.06
C PHE A 670 -21.30 12.04 10.58
N GLU A 671 -22.56 11.98 10.15
CA GLU A 671 -22.98 12.32 8.79
C GLU A 671 -22.59 13.75 8.40
N ARG A 672 -22.75 14.68 9.36
CA ARG A 672 -22.45 16.07 9.15
C ARG A 672 -20.94 16.37 9.13
N TYR A 673 -20.19 15.82 10.07
CA TYR A 673 -18.82 16.24 10.34
C TYR A 673 -17.76 15.25 9.84
N TYR A 674 -18.01 13.95 9.93
CA TYR A 674 -17.07 12.93 9.44
C TYR A 674 -17.27 12.63 7.97
N TYR A 675 -18.50 12.26 7.57
CA TYR A 675 -18.91 11.99 6.20
C TYR A 675 -19.26 13.27 5.43
N GLY A 676 -19.24 14.43 6.08
CA GLY A 676 -19.47 15.75 5.53
C GLY A 676 -18.24 16.64 5.58
N THR A 677 -18.39 17.83 5.02
CA THR A 677 -17.33 18.84 4.95
C THR A 677 -17.45 19.93 6.03
N GLU A 678 -18.44 19.82 6.91
CA GLU A 678 -18.62 20.78 7.99
C GLU A 678 -17.66 20.53 9.14
N MET A 679 -17.52 21.55 9.98
CA MET A 679 -16.77 21.50 11.25
C MET A 679 -17.73 21.74 12.41
N PRO A 680 -17.57 21.03 13.56
CA PRO A 680 -18.36 21.31 14.76
C PRO A 680 -18.00 22.63 15.43
#